data_2e13b67fda2ed1e1d54e8581b87e20d4
#
_entry.id   2e13b67fda2ed1e1d54e8581b87e20d4
#
_cell.length_a   1.000
_cell.length_b   1.000
_cell.length_c   1.000
_cell.angle_alpha   90.00
_cell.angle_beta   90.00
_cell.angle_gamma   90.00
#
_symmetry.space_group_name_H-M   'P 1'
#
loop_
_entity.id
_entity.type
_entity.pdbx_description
1 polymer ?
#
loop_
_entity_poly.entity_id
_entity_poly.type
_entity_poly.pdbx_seq_one_letter_code
_entity_poly.pdbx_strand_id
1 'polypeptide(L)'
;MSENEISLKVLEAYTRDVGRGVARIDYDSMDTLSASTGDVIEVKGKRRTVAKCLPLYPSDEGKGIIRIDGLGRNNSGIAIGDSISVKKIKAVAAEKIIVAPLEAIPPIDERYLADALESVPLIKGDNVMVPYFGGRLTFQIIGVTPNADAVLVTQKTVFTIAEKGETLRGVPQVSYEDIGGLRDEIVNVREMIELPLRHPEIFEKLGIEAPKGVLLYGPPGTGKTLLAKAVANESNAHFISISGPEIMSKFYGESEARLREIFKEAREKAPSIVFVDEIDSIAPKREEVTGEVERRVVSQMLSLMDGLEARGKVIVISATNRPNAIDPALRRPGRFDREIEIKVPDKKGRTDILNIHTRNMPLADDVDIKRIASVSHGYVGADLEYLCKEAAMKCLRRLLPEINLDDEKIPPETLDKLIVNGEDYKKALMEVTPSGMREVYIENPDVQWADVGGLDDTKQELQEAIEWPMKYPTLYEKLGHKMPHGILLHGASGTGKTMLAKAVATESEANFVSVRGPELLSKWVGESERGIREIFKRARQSSPCVVFFDEIDSIAPIRGAGAETQVTERVVSQLLTELDGMQEMHGVVVLAATNRADMIDPALLRPGRFDKIIQIPLPDKESRKKILEINADEIPFEKDPNSPDYVNFNKLAEATDGFSGADVAAIANTAVSFVIHEHLDKYSMAGIHAKKDSTTEEEKVTIAKQDKEIAKVEKSADNAKVTMRHFEDAIKKVREQKDLKIGQKVELSAFR
;
A
#
# COMPACT_ATOMS: atom_id res chain seq x y z
N MET A 1 8.17 16.50 -53.60
CA MET A 1 7.62 17.12 -52.40
C MET A 1 8.38 16.55 -51.25
N SER A 2 9.20 17.34 -50.54
CA SER A 2 9.93 16.89 -49.35
C SER A 2 8.90 16.46 -48.32
N GLU A 3 8.94 15.21 -47.91
CA GLU A 3 8.16 14.70 -46.80
C GLU A 3 8.56 15.54 -45.58
N ASN A 4 7.61 16.21 -44.94
CA ASN A 4 7.85 16.96 -43.69
C ASN A 4 8.23 15.94 -42.63
N GLU A 5 9.50 15.96 -42.21
CA GLU A 5 10.06 15.12 -41.18
C GLU A 5 10.53 16.02 -40.03
N ILE A 6 10.15 15.70 -38.82
CA ILE A 6 10.50 16.48 -37.63
C ILE A 6 11.24 15.62 -36.61
N SER A 7 12.13 16.24 -35.85
CA SER A 7 12.85 15.57 -34.76
C SER A 7 12.25 15.94 -33.42
N LEU A 8 11.85 14.94 -32.62
CA LEU A 8 11.23 15.12 -31.31
C LEU A 8 11.96 14.30 -30.25
N LYS A 9 11.94 14.77 -28.99
CA LYS A 9 12.53 14.07 -27.87
C LYS A 9 11.52 13.12 -27.25
N VAL A 10 11.92 11.87 -27.00
CA VAL A 10 11.04 10.80 -26.49
C VAL A 10 10.82 10.93 -24.98
N LEU A 11 9.57 10.88 -24.54
CA LEU A 11 9.15 10.72 -23.16
C LEU A 11 8.16 9.57 -23.01
N GLU A 12 7.92 9.19 -21.74
CA GLU A 12 6.95 8.15 -21.37
C GLU A 12 5.52 8.53 -21.77
N ALA A 13 4.74 7.53 -22.18
CA ALA A 13 3.32 7.70 -22.44
C ALA A 13 2.55 8.02 -21.17
N TYR A 14 1.41 8.68 -21.31
CA TYR A 14 0.46 8.77 -20.20
C TYR A 14 -0.16 7.38 -19.93
N THR A 15 -0.45 7.08 -18.68
CA THR A 15 -0.98 5.77 -18.25
C THR A 15 -2.18 5.29 -19.07
N ARG A 16 -3.03 6.19 -19.55
CA ARG A 16 -4.22 5.88 -20.34
C ARG A 16 -3.93 5.45 -21.79
N ASP A 17 -2.75 5.79 -22.32
CA ASP A 17 -2.39 5.58 -23.72
C ASP A 17 -1.58 4.29 -23.92
N VAL A 18 -1.12 3.66 -22.84
CA VAL A 18 -0.27 2.46 -22.89
C VAL A 18 -1.00 1.27 -23.50
N GLY A 19 -0.38 0.61 -24.48
CA GLY A 19 -0.92 -0.55 -25.19
C GLY A 19 -1.95 -0.22 -26.28
N ARG A 20 -2.19 1.06 -26.56
CA ARG A 20 -3.19 1.50 -27.56
C ARG A 20 -2.59 1.89 -28.90
N GLY A 21 -1.27 1.76 -29.09
CA GLY A 21 -0.58 2.19 -30.31
C GLY A 21 -0.70 3.69 -30.60
N VAL A 22 -0.64 4.52 -29.52
CA VAL A 22 -0.81 5.97 -29.59
C VAL A 22 0.53 6.65 -29.34
N ALA A 23 0.80 7.71 -30.11
CA ALA A 23 1.87 8.66 -29.85
C ALA A 23 1.30 10.07 -29.77
N ARG A 24 1.68 10.83 -28.74
CA ARG A 24 1.23 12.20 -28.54
C ARG A 24 2.35 13.17 -28.87
N ILE A 25 2.03 14.17 -29.67
CA ILE A 25 2.91 15.29 -30.06
C ILE A 25 2.18 16.62 -29.90
N ASP A 26 2.93 17.73 -29.81
CA ASP A 26 2.34 19.06 -29.72
C ASP A 26 1.64 19.50 -31.00
N TYR A 27 0.75 20.50 -30.89
CA TYR A 27 -0.01 20.99 -32.03
C TYR A 27 0.91 21.60 -33.10
N ASP A 28 1.97 22.32 -32.73
CA ASP A 28 2.93 22.89 -33.68
C ASP A 28 3.62 21.80 -34.51
N SER A 29 3.97 20.68 -33.88
CA SER A 29 4.51 19.53 -34.56
C SER A 29 3.49 18.84 -35.46
N MET A 30 2.21 18.77 -35.04
CA MET A 30 1.13 18.22 -35.85
C MET A 30 0.90 19.08 -37.14
N ASP A 31 0.90 20.41 -36.96
CA ASP A 31 0.75 21.34 -38.11
C ASP A 31 1.93 21.25 -39.06
N THR A 32 3.16 21.14 -38.56
CA THR A 32 4.37 20.97 -39.38
C THR A 32 4.31 19.68 -40.20
N LEU A 33 3.81 18.59 -39.60
CA LEU A 33 3.60 17.29 -40.27
C LEU A 33 2.33 17.26 -41.16
N SER A 34 1.51 18.31 -41.12
CA SER A 34 0.17 18.33 -41.70
C SER A 34 -0.67 17.11 -41.25
N ALA A 35 -0.52 16.73 -39.95
CA ALA A 35 -1.20 15.61 -39.33
C ALA A 35 -2.40 16.09 -38.49
N SER A 36 -3.51 15.40 -38.61
CA SER A 36 -4.72 15.62 -37.80
C SER A 36 -4.81 14.57 -36.69
N THR A 37 -5.58 14.87 -35.67
CA THR A 37 -5.88 13.91 -34.58
C THR A 37 -6.44 12.61 -35.15
N GLY A 38 -5.79 11.49 -34.88
CA GLY A 38 -6.17 10.18 -35.38
C GLY A 38 -5.41 9.72 -36.60
N ASP A 39 -4.63 10.57 -37.25
CA ASP A 39 -3.76 10.16 -38.36
C ASP A 39 -2.64 9.22 -37.87
N VAL A 40 -2.09 8.45 -38.81
CA VAL A 40 -0.98 7.54 -38.52
C VAL A 40 0.34 8.22 -38.81
N ILE A 41 1.25 8.15 -37.85
CA ILE A 41 2.61 8.65 -37.98
C ILE A 41 3.61 7.51 -37.86
N GLU A 42 4.67 7.59 -38.67
CA GLU A 42 5.83 6.73 -38.58
C GLU A 42 6.80 7.33 -37.57
N VAL A 43 7.26 6.49 -36.66
CA VAL A 43 8.28 6.79 -35.65
C VAL A 43 9.54 6.01 -36.02
N LYS A 44 10.59 6.73 -36.39
CA LYS A 44 11.83 6.15 -36.85
C LYS A 44 12.97 6.38 -35.88
N GLY A 45 13.36 5.32 -35.18
CA GLY A 45 14.55 5.21 -34.37
C GLY A 45 15.60 4.32 -35.01
N LYS A 46 16.13 3.34 -34.28
CA LYS A 46 16.98 2.26 -34.83
C LYS A 46 16.17 1.33 -35.74
N ARG A 47 14.90 1.18 -35.45
CA ARG A 47 13.88 0.50 -36.25
C ARG A 47 12.74 1.46 -36.55
N ARG A 48 11.84 1.10 -37.43
CA ARG A 48 10.63 1.89 -37.67
C ARG A 48 9.42 1.22 -37.03
N THR A 49 8.53 2.02 -36.48
CA THR A 49 7.20 1.61 -35.99
C THR A 49 6.18 2.68 -36.34
N VAL A 50 4.91 2.39 -36.12
CA VAL A 50 3.81 3.30 -36.42
C VAL A 50 2.95 3.50 -35.19
N ALA A 51 2.35 4.69 -35.05
CA ALA A 51 1.44 5.01 -33.97
C ALA A 51 0.33 5.95 -34.46
N LYS A 52 -0.79 5.97 -33.76
CA LYS A 52 -1.87 6.92 -33.95
C LYS A 52 -1.52 8.25 -33.30
N CYS A 53 -1.56 9.34 -34.06
CA CYS A 53 -1.22 10.68 -33.60
C CYS A 53 -2.35 11.27 -32.76
N LEU A 54 -2.04 11.71 -31.54
CA LEU A 54 -2.92 12.50 -30.68
C LEU A 54 -2.19 13.71 -30.14
N PRO A 55 -2.91 14.79 -29.76
CA PRO A 55 -2.28 15.98 -29.15
C PRO A 55 -1.80 15.70 -27.71
N LEU A 56 -0.73 16.39 -27.30
CA LEU A 56 -0.27 16.44 -25.91
C LEU A 56 -1.31 17.11 -25.01
N TYR A 57 -1.20 16.86 -23.71
CA TYR A 57 -1.95 17.64 -22.73
C TYR A 57 -1.34 19.04 -22.56
N PRO A 58 -2.13 20.05 -22.17
CA PRO A 58 -1.66 21.45 -22.07
C PRO A 58 -0.41 21.66 -21.21
N SER A 59 -0.15 20.79 -20.25
CA SER A 59 1.05 20.84 -19.38
C SER A 59 2.36 20.55 -20.12
N ASP A 60 2.29 19.88 -21.24
CA ASP A 60 3.45 19.42 -22.02
C ASP A 60 3.56 20.07 -23.41
N GLU A 61 2.64 20.96 -23.75
CA GLU A 61 2.58 21.67 -25.02
C GLU A 61 3.82 22.57 -25.23
N GLY A 62 4.33 22.63 -26.46
CA GLY A 62 5.45 23.50 -26.84
C GLY A 62 6.83 23.04 -26.38
N LYS A 63 6.97 21.81 -25.84
CA LYS A 63 8.26 21.27 -25.37
C LYS A 63 9.05 20.52 -26.43
N GLY A 64 8.53 20.33 -27.66
CA GLY A 64 9.16 19.57 -28.73
C GLY A 64 9.38 18.08 -28.36
N ILE A 65 8.40 17.48 -27.72
CA ILE A 65 8.46 16.11 -27.22
C ILE A 65 7.42 15.21 -27.88
N ILE A 66 7.73 13.92 -27.89
CA ILE A 66 6.77 12.87 -28.23
C ILE A 66 6.61 11.92 -27.05
N ARG A 67 5.38 11.61 -26.69
CA ARG A 67 5.06 10.60 -25.70
C ARG A 67 4.61 9.32 -26.37
N ILE A 68 5.39 8.25 -26.16
CA ILE A 68 5.14 6.91 -26.72
C ILE A 68 5.36 5.86 -25.63
N ASP A 69 4.55 4.81 -25.63
CA ASP A 69 4.61 3.74 -24.63
C ASP A 69 5.86 2.85 -24.78
N GLY A 70 6.12 2.03 -23.74
CA GLY A 70 7.28 1.13 -23.71
C GLY A 70 7.30 0.14 -24.86
N LEU A 71 6.13 -0.31 -25.32
CA LEU A 71 6.02 -1.21 -26.46
C LEU A 71 6.43 -0.53 -27.78
N GLY A 72 5.94 0.68 -28.02
CA GLY A 72 6.31 1.49 -29.18
C GLY A 72 7.80 1.87 -29.16
N ARG A 73 8.35 2.19 -27.97
CA ARG A 73 9.80 2.43 -27.80
C ARG A 73 10.61 1.17 -28.14
N ASN A 74 10.16 0.01 -27.67
CA ASN A 74 10.83 -1.26 -27.95
C ASN A 74 10.76 -1.61 -29.44
N ASN A 75 9.61 -1.41 -30.09
CA ASN A 75 9.44 -1.64 -31.52
C ASN A 75 10.34 -0.74 -32.37
N SER A 76 10.50 0.52 -31.98
CA SER A 76 11.37 1.48 -32.68
C SER A 76 12.85 1.40 -32.25
N GLY A 77 13.17 0.67 -31.18
CA GLY A 77 14.53 0.51 -30.65
C GLY A 77 15.09 1.82 -30.07
N ILE A 78 14.24 2.61 -29.41
CA ILE A 78 14.57 3.90 -28.79
C ILE A 78 14.33 3.88 -27.30
N ALA A 79 14.94 4.85 -26.61
CA ALA A 79 14.76 5.04 -25.18
C ALA A 79 14.17 6.41 -24.85
N ILE A 80 13.80 6.57 -23.60
CA ILE A 80 13.37 7.84 -23.06
C ILE A 80 14.55 8.81 -23.09
N GLY A 81 14.32 9.99 -23.67
CA GLY A 81 15.33 11.02 -23.83
C GLY A 81 16.03 11.03 -25.20
N ASP A 82 15.90 9.97 -26.00
CA ASP A 82 16.43 9.92 -27.36
C ASP A 82 15.67 10.91 -28.26
N SER A 83 16.35 11.38 -29.32
CA SER A 83 15.74 12.17 -30.40
C SER A 83 15.39 11.25 -31.55
N ILE A 84 14.15 11.36 -32.03
CA ILE A 84 13.63 10.52 -33.10
C ILE A 84 13.06 11.37 -34.23
N SER A 85 13.02 10.76 -35.42
CA SER A 85 12.36 11.35 -36.56
C SER A 85 10.94 10.83 -36.69
N VAL A 86 10.01 11.77 -36.93
CA VAL A 86 8.58 11.50 -37.09
C VAL A 86 8.11 12.05 -38.44
N LYS A 87 7.32 11.26 -39.14
CA LYS A 87 6.64 11.70 -40.37
C LYS A 87 5.22 11.13 -40.48
N LYS A 88 4.33 11.83 -41.18
CA LYS A 88 2.99 11.33 -41.47
C LYS A 88 3.04 10.28 -42.55
N ILE A 89 2.32 9.15 -42.37
CA ILE A 89 2.14 8.11 -43.36
C ILE A 89 0.67 7.77 -43.54
N LYS A 90 0.34 7.14 -44.69
CA LYS A 90 -1.00 6.63 -44.95
C LYS A 90 -1.07 5.16 -44.57
N ALA A 91 -2.00 4.80 -43.71
CA ALA A 91 -2.30 3.40 -43.38
C ALA A 91 -3.46 2.90 -44.26
N VAL A 92 -3.41 1.62 -44.64
CA VAL A 92 -4.43 0.93 -45.40
C VAL A 92 -5.14 -0.06 -44.49
N ALA A 93 -6.44 -0.27 -44.66
CA ALA A 93 -7.17 -1.26 -43.86
C ALA A 93 -6.56 -2.67 -44.07
N ALA A 94 -6.30 -3.36 -42.96
CA ALA A 94 -5.75 -4.71 -42.97
C ALA A 94 -6.84 -5.73 -43.31
N GLU A 95 -6.56 -6.61 -44.27
CA GLU A 95 -7.43 -7.74 -44.63
C GLU A 95 -7.05 -8.97 -43.78
N LYS A 96 -5.74 -9.28 -43.70
CA LYS A 96 -5.22 -10.42 -42.98
C LYS A 96 -3.92 -10.06 -42.26
N ILE A 97 -3.79 -10.49 -40.98
CA ILE A 97 -2.60 -10.32 -40.20
C ILE A 97 -2.19 -11.69 -39.63
N ILE A 98 -0.91 -12.03 -39.77
CA ILE A 98 -0.32 -13.24 -39.20
C ILE A 98 0.47 -12.83 -38.00
N VAL A 99 0.10 -13.38 -36.82
CA VAL A 99 0.75 -13.11 -35.52
C VAL A 99 1.36 -14.37 -34.94
N ALA A 100 2.47 -14.24 -34.21
CA ALA A 100 3.05 -15.33 -33.46
C ALA A 100 3.14 -14.95 -32.00
N PRO A 101 2.74 -15.81 -31.07
CA PRO A 101 2.88 -15.57 -29.66
C PRO A 101 4.35 -15.62 -29.24
N LEU A 102 4.77 -14.69 -28.38
CA LEU A 102 6.12 -14.68 -27.80
C LEU A 102 6.22 -15.60 -26.57
N GLU A 103 5.09 -15.95 -25.96
CA GLU A 103 4.96 -16.82 -24.80
C GLU A 103 3.96 -17.95 -25.07
N ALA A 104 3.93 -18.97 -24.21
CA ALA A 104 2.89 -20.00 -24.29
C ALA A 104 1.53 -19.39 -23.98
N ILE A 105 0.60 -19.45 -24.93
CA ILE A 105 -0.73 -18.86 -24.80
C ILE A 105 -1.79 -19.95 -24.59
N PRO A 106 -2.86 -19.67 -23.82
CA PRO A 106 -4.07 -20.48 -23.83
C PRO A 106 -4.76 -20.41 -25.22
N PRO A 107 -5.67 -21.33 -25.55
CA PRO A 107 -6.44 -21.25 -26.79
C PRO A 107 -7.26 -19.95 -26.81
N ILE A 108 -7.02 -19.10 -27.81
CA ILE A 108 -7.65 -17.79 -27.99
C ILE A 108 -8.44 -17.80 -29.31
N ASP A 109 -9.65 -17.24 -29.27
CA ASP A 109 -10.41 -16.98 -30.48
C ASP A 109 -9.74 -15.85 -31.29
N GLU A 110 -9.46 -16.10 -32.58
CA GLU A 110 -8.81 -15.13 -33.46
C GLU A 110 -9.65 -13.83 -33.64
N ARG A 111 -10.97 -13.90 -33.44
CA ARG A 111 -11.87 -12.74 -33.47
C ARG A 111 -11.61 -11.78 -32.32
N TYR A 112 -11.24 -12.31 -31.15
CA TYR A 112 -10.91 -11.50 -29.98
C TYR A 112 -9.70 -10.58 -30.27
N LEU A 113 -8.73 -11.05 -31.06
CA LEU A 113 -7.57 -10.23 -31.46
C LEU A 113 -8.00 -9.04 -32.33
N ALA A 114 -8.99 -9.24 -33.22
CA ALA A 114 -9.51 -8.16 -34.07
C ALA A 114 -10.22 -7.08 -33.24
N ASP A 115 -11.00 -7.48 -32.27
CA ASP A 115 -11.72 -6.55 -31.37
C ASP A 115 -10.76 -5.81 -30.45
N ALA A 116 -9.81 -6.52 -29.85
CA ALA A 116 -8.86 -5.94 -28.90
C ALA A 116 -7.84 -4.97 -29.54
N LEU A 117 -7.53 -5.17 -30.83
CA LEU A 117 -6.60 -4.34 -31.61
C LEU A 117 -7.31 -3.40 -32.58
N GLU A 118 -8.62 -3.23 -32.48
CA GLU A 118 -9.37 -2.36 -33.37
C GLU A 118 -8.78 -0.94 -33.42
N SER A 119 -8.64 -0.39 -34.63
CA SER A 119 -8.06 0.95 -34.85
C SER A 119 -6.59 1.12 -34.45
N VAL A 120 -5.84 0.06 -34.19
CA VAL A 120 -4.40 0.12 -33.93
C VAL A 120 -3.64 0.03 -35.24
N PRO A 121 -2.73 0.97 -35.58
CA PRO A 121 -1.87 0.89 -36.72
C PRO A 121 -0.71 -0.08 -36.46
N LEU A 122 -0.36 -0.90 -37.46
CA LEU A 122 0.63 -1.98 -37.33
C LEU A 122 1.53 -2.05 -38.58
N ILE A 123 2.77 -2.51 -38.35
CA ILE A 123 3.70 -2.90 -39.40
C ILE A 123 4.26 -4.30 -39.12
N LYS A 124 4.78 -4.92 -40.17
CA LYS A 124 5.46 -6.21 -40.04
C LYS A 124 6.71 -6.08 -39.16
N GLY A 125 6.85 -6.97 -38.21
CA GLY A 125 7.98 -7.02 -37.27
C GLY A 125 7.69 -6.35 -35.90
N ASP A 126 6.60 -5.60 -35.80
CA ASP A 126 6.19 -5.00 -34.50
C ASP A 126 5.66 -6.05 -33.53
N ASN A 127 5.86 -5.78 -32.26
CA ASN A 127 5.20 -6.48 -31.18
C ASN A 127 3.92 -5.74 -30.81
N VAL A 128 2.85 -6.48 -30.54
CA VAL A 128 1.56 -5.94 -30.08
C VAL A 128 1.14 -6.63 -28.80
N MET A 129 0.48 -5.88 -27.95
CA MET A 129 0.00 -6.35 -26.66
C MET A 129 -1.52 -6.39 -26.65
N VAL A 130 -2.06 -7.53 -26.24
CA VAL A 130 -3.51 -7.76 -26.17
C VAL A 130 -3.87 -8.05 -24.72
N PRO A 131 -4.81 -7.31 -24.11
CA PRO A 131 -5.30 -7.63 -22.78
C PRO A 131 -6.05 -8.96 -22.82
N TYR A 132 -5.82 -9.83 -21.83
CA TYR A 132 -6.47 -11.14 -21.73
C TYR A 132 -6.62 -11.58 -20.28
N PHE A 133 -7.85 -11.77 -19.80
CA PHE A 133 -8.21 -12.24 -18.45
C PHE A 133 -7.36 -11.66 -17.30
N GLY A 134 -7.27 -10.32 -17.23
CA GLY A 134 -6.49 -9.63 -16.19
C GLY A 134 -4.97 -9.65 -16.38
N GLY A 135 -4.47 -10.26 -17.47
CA GLY A 135 -3.08 -10.25 -17.94
C GLY A 135 -2.93 -9.58 -19.28
N ARG A 136 -1.76 -9.74 -19.87
CA ARG A 136 -1.42 -9.24 -21.20
C ARG A 136 -0.71 -10.34 -21.97
N LEU A 137 -1.07 -10.51 -23.23
CA LEU A 137 -0.41 -11.43 -24.14
C LEU A 137 0.29 -10.61 -25.21
N THR A 138 1.53 -10.96 -25.50
CA THR A 138 2.31 -10.27 -26.51
C THR A 138 2.48 -11.14 -27.74
N PHE A 139 2.19 -10.55 -28.88
CA PHE A 139 2.31 -11.18 -30.18
C PHE A 139 3.26 -10.38 -31.06
N GLN A 140 4.03 -11.08 -31.91
CA GLN A 140 4.82 -10.47 -32.98
C GLN A 140 4.06 -10.54 -34.28
N ILE A 141 4.05 -9.45 -35.05
CA ILE A 141 3.46 -9.39 -36.36
C ILE A 141 4.44 -9.99 -37.39
N ILE A 142 4.13 -11.17 -37.91
CA ILE A 142 4.96 -11.87 -38.89
C ILE A 142 4.62 -11.44 -40.33
N GLY A 143 3.34 -11.19 -40.58
CA GLY A 143 2.89 -10.81 -41.92
C GLY A 143 1.63 -9.96 -41.91
N VAL A 144 1.51 -9.05 -42.86
CA VAL A 144 0.35 -8.18 -43.08
C VAL A 144 -0.11 -8.23 -44.52
N THR A 145 -1.39 -8.21 -44.75
CA THR A 145 -2.00 -8.16 -46.09
C THR A 145 -3.05 -7.04 -46.10
N PRO A 146 -3.02 -6.07 -47.02
CA PRO A 146 -2.05 -5.91 -48.11
C PRO A 146 -0.65 -5.53 -47.62
N ASN A 147 0.38 -5.78 -48.41
CA ASN A 147 1.75 -5.40 -48.08
C ASN A 147 1.92 -3.89 -48.28
N ALA A 148 1.61 -3.12 -47.28
CA ALA A 148 1.68 -1.65 -47.24
C ALA A 148 2.66 -1.17 -46.16
N ASP A 149 3.07 0.10 -46.22
CA ASP A 149 3.97 0.70 -45.25
C ASP A 149 3.40 0.70 -43.84
N ALA A 150 2.07 0.80 -43.68
CA ALA A 150 1.33 0.61 -42.46
C ALA A 150 -0.06 0.07 -42.74
N VAL A 151 -0.58 -0.77 -41.86
CA VAL A 151 -1.95 -1.28 -41.92
C VAL A 151 -2.71 -0.88 -40.66
N LEU A 152 -4.02 -0.64 -40.79
CA LEU A 152 -4.92 -0.33 -39.70
C LEU A 152 -5.85 -1.52 -39.47
N VAL A 153 -5.92 -1.99 -38.23
CA VAL A 153 -6.82 -3.08 -37.86
C VAL A 153 -8.27 -2.59 -37.88
N THR A 154 -9.14 -3.40 -38.46
CA THR A 154 -10.59 -3.16 -38.54
C THR A 154 -11.34 -4.40 -38.07
N GLN A 155 -12.62 -4.27 -37.77
CA GLN A 155 -13.48 -5.42 -37.39
C GLN A 155 -13.53 -6.53 -38.45
N LYS A 156 -13.16 -6.23 -39.72
CA LYS A 156 -13.11 -7.22 -40.81
C LYS A 156 -11.76 -7.89 -40.97
N THR A 157 -10.76 -7.46 -40.17
CA THR A 157 -9.40 -8.00 -40.26
C THR A 157 -9.37 -9.43 -39.71
N VAL A 158 -8.85 -10.36 -40.53
CA VAL A 158 -8.70 -11.76 -40.11
C VAL A 158 -7.31 -11.96 -39.49
N PHE A 159 -7.26 -12.38 -38.25
CA PHE A 159 -6.02 -12.80 -37.62
C PHE A 159 -5.78 -14.29 -37.83
N THR A 160 -4.52 -14.68 -37.97
CA THR A 160 -4.09 -16.07 -38.03
C THR A 160 -2.89 -16.23 -37.07
N ILE A 161 -2.99 -17.16 -36.15
CA ILE A 161 -1.94 -17.42 -35.15
C ILE A 161 -0.99 -18.48 -35.70
N ALA A 162 0.29 -18.11 -35.87
CA ALA A 162 1.34 -19.04 -36.27
C ALA A 162 1.92 -19.79 -35.05
N GLU A 163 2.35 -21.06 -35.26
CA GLU A 163 2.80 -21.92 -34.14
C GLU A 163 4.06 -21.44 -33.44
N LYS A 164 4.94 -20.64 -34.04
CA LYS A 164 6.13 -20.06 -33.39
C LYS A 164 6.61 -18.78 -34.10
N GLY A 165 6.82 -17.70 -33.28
CA GLY A 165 7.62 -16.54 -33.65
C GLY A 165 9.09 -16.71 -33.26
N GLU A 166 9.96 -15.82 -33.81
CA GLU A 166 11.32 -15.66 -33.26
C GLU A 166 11.22 -15.10 -31.83
N THR A 167 11.41 -15.96 -30.85
CA THR A 167 11.40 -15.56 -29.45
C THR A 167 12.56 -14.60 -29.18
N LEU A 168 12.27 -13.38 -28.82
CA LEU A 168 13.19 -12.49 -28.09
C LEU A 168 13.43 -13.10 -26.70
N ARG A 169 14.23 -14.17 -26.64
CA ARG A 169 14.56 -14.86 -25.39
C ARG A 169 15.38 -13.92 -24.50
N GLY A 170 14.87 -13.59 -23.33
CA GLY A 170 15.64 -13.04 -22.21
C GLY A 170 15.43 -11.55 -21.90
N VAL A 171 14.49 -10.82 -22.54
CA VAL A 171 14.14 -9.44 -22.16
C VAL A 171 12.73 -9.45 -21.55
N PRO A 172 12.56 -9.06 -20.27
CA PRO A 172 11.25 -8.96 -19.64
C PRO A 172 10.38 -7.91 -20.32
N GLN A 173 9.08 -8.14 -20.44
CA GLN A 173 8.15 -7.21 -21.11
C GLN A 173 7.46 -6.26 -20.12
N VAL A 174 8.19 -5.78 -19.13
CA VAL A 174 7.70 -4.83 -18.15
C VAL A 174 8.32 -3.47 -18.44
N SER A 175 7.51 -2.42 -18.54
CA SER A 175 7.97 -1.05 -18.75
C SER A 175 7.86 -0.20 -17.48
N TYR A 176 8.46 0.99 -17.46
CA TYR A 176 8.32 1.90 -16.32
C TYR A 176 6.88 2.36 -16.11
N GLU A 177 6.06 2.40 -17.18
CA GLU A 177 4.63 2.73 -17.09
C GLU A 177 3.78 1.68 -16.34
N ASP A 178 4.34 0.51 -16.09
CA ASP A 178 3.71 -0.55 -15.30
C ASP A 178 4.09 -0.46 -13.81
N ILE A 179 4.88 0.54 -13.44
CA ILE A 179 5.32 0.78 -12.07
C ILE A 179 4.70 2.07 -11.56
N GLY A 180 3.94 1.98 -10.47
CA GLY A 180 3.36 3.14 -9.79
C GLY A 180 4.09 3.48 -8.49
N GLY A 181 4.14 4.78 -8.17
CA GLY A 181 4.57 5.27 -6.87
C GLY A 181 6.07 5.22 -6.58
N LEU A 182 6.93 4.93 -7.58
CA LEU A 182 8.39 4.83 -7.42
C LEU A 182 9.12 5.80 -8.36
N ARG A 183 8.61 7.04 -8.51
CA ARG A 183 9.16 7.98 -9.49
C ARG A 183 10.60 8.37 -9.23
N ASP A 184 10.94 8.67 -7.98
CA ASP A 184 12.28 9.09 -7.58
C ASP A 184 13.26 7.90 -7.63
N GLU A 185 12.80 6.73 -7.21
CA GLU A 185 13.57 5.49 -7.29
C GLU A 185 13.86 5.10 -8.75
N ILE A 186 12.90 5.27 -9.66
CA ILE A 186 13.09 5.04 -11.10
C ILE A 186 14.15 6.00 -11.66
N VAL A 187 14.11 7.28 -11.31
CA VAL A 187 15.15 8.25 -11.74
C VAL A 187 16.52 7.81 -11.24
N ASN A 188 16.66 7.48 -9.97
CA ASN A 188 17.91 7.00 -9.38
C ASN A 188 18.43 5.73 -10.06
N VAL A 189 17.56 4.76 -10.32
CA VAL A 189 17.91 3.49 -10.98
C VAL A 189 18.33 3.74 -12.43
N ARG A 190 17.65 4.63 -13.15
CA ARG A 190 18.04 5.02 -14.52
C ARG A 190 19.44 5.61 -14.57
N GLU A 191 19.76 6.53 -13.66
CA GLU A 191 21.09 7.15 -13.61
C GLU A 191 22.18 6.14 -13.25
N MET A 192 21.88 5.20 -12.35
CA MET A 192 22.89 4.26 -11.84
C MET A 192 23.06 3.00 -12.69
N ILE A 193 22.05 2.59 -13.45
CA ILE A 193 22.05 1.31 -14.19
C ILE A 193 21.90 1.54 -15.69
N GLU A 194 20.84 2.27 -16.11
CA GLU A 194 20.56 2.44 -17.53
C GLU A 194 21.62 3.29 -18.21
N LEU A 195 22.01 4.40 -17.61
CA LEU A 195 22.99 5.32 -18.19
C LEU A 195 24.38 4.67 -18.39
N PRO A 196 24.96 3.94 -17.41
CA PRO A 196 26.23 3.23 -17.64
C PRO A 196 26.19 2.14 -18.71
N LEU A 197 25.06 1.41 -18.81
CA LEU A 197 24.91 0.36 -19.81
C LEU A 197 24.80 0.91 -21.24
N ARG A 198 24.15 2.09 -21.39
CA ARG A 198 23.91 2.71 -22.69
C ARG A 198 25.04 3.63 -23.15
N HIS A 199 25.59 4.41 -22.20
CA HIS A 199 26.55 5.48 -22.45
C HIS A 199 27.78 5.37 -21.54
N PRO A 200 28.55 4.27 -21.62
CA PRO A 200 29.75 4.09 -20.81
C PRO A 200 30.82 5.19 -21.07
N GLU A 201 30.79 5.78 -22.26
CA GLU A 201 31.68 6.87 -22.65
C GLU A 201 31.55 8.14 -21.77
N ILE A 202 30.40 8.37 -21.17
CA ILE A 202 30.17 9.51 -20.25
C ILE A 202 30.98 9.29 -18.96
N PHE A 203 30.95 8.07 -18.42
CA PHE A 203 31.69 7.70 -17.21
C PHE A 203 33.19 7.71 -17.42
N GLU A 204 33.65 7.19 -18.57
CA GLU A 204 35.09 7.26 -18.94
C GLU A 204 35.56 8.70 -19.06
N LYS A 205 34.77 9.61 -19.68
CA LYS A 205 35.13 11.02 -19.84
C LYS A 205 35.17 11.77 -18.50
N LEU A 206 34.31 11.41 -17.55
CA LEU A 206 34.28 11.99 -16.20
C LEU A 206 35.34 11.36 -15.27
N GLY A 207 35.98 10.26 -15.67
CA GLY A 207 36.92 9.52 -14.84
C GLY A 207 36.30 8.84 -13.61
N ILE A 208 35.01 8.50 -13.69
CA ILE A 208 34.29 7.79 -12.64
C ILE A 208 34.00 6.36 -13.06
N GLU A 209 34.09 5.43 -12.13
CA GLU A 209 33.70 4.04 -12.39
C GLU A 209 32.17 3.87 -12.33
N ALA A 210 31.61 3.11 -13.30
CA ALA A 210 30.21 2.72 -13.25
C ALA A 210 29.98 1.76 -12.08
N PRO A 211 28.83 1.84 -11.37
CA PRO A 211 28.50 0.93 -10.29
C PRO A 211 28.41 -0.50 -10.79
N LYS A 212 29.04 -1.44 -10.07
CA LYS A 212 29.02 -2.87 -10.41
C LYS A 212 27.75 -3.57 -9.88
N GLY A 213 27.21 -3.07 -8.78
CA GLY A 213 26.05 -3.65 -8.15
C GLY A 213 25.15 -2.62 -7.47
N VAL A 214 23.86 -2.87 -7.52
CA VAL A 214 22.82 -2.08 -6.86
C VAL A 214 21.99 -3.00 -5.98
N LEU A 215 21.83 -2.63 -4.70
CA LEU A 215 21.01 -3.34 -3.73
C LEU A 215 19.68 -2.62 -3.56
N LEU A 216 18.59 -3.28 -3.94
CA LEU A 216 17.21 -2.84 -3.69
C LEU A 216 16.73 -3.45 -2.37
N TYR A 217 16.32 -2.64 -1.42
CA TYR A 217 15.81 -3.15 -0.16
C TYR A 217 14.51 -2.45 0.27
N GLY A 218 13.69 -3.14 1.04
CA GLY A 218 12.41 -2.61 1.52
C GLY A 218 11.41 -3.72 1.83
N PRO A 219 10.19 -3.38 2.26
CA PRO A 219 9.15 -4.36 2.59
C PRO A 219 8.83 -5.29 1.42
N PRO A 220 8.34 -6.52 1.68
CA PRO A 220 7.88 -7.41 0.61
C PRO A 220 6.70 -6.79 -0.15
N GLY A 221 6.55 -7.13 -1.43
CA GLY A 221 5.44 -6.65 -2.27
C GLY A 221 5.52 -5.20 -2.74
N THR A 222 6.63 -4.47 -2.49
CA THR A 222 6.83 -3.08 -2.91
C THR A 222 7.31 -2.92 -4.36
N GLY A 223 7.49 -4.02 -5.12
CA GLY A 223 7.82 -3.96 -6.55
C GLY A 223 9.31 -4.03 -6.89
N LYS A 224 10.20 -4.46 -5.98
CA LYS A 224 11.66 -4.57 -6.22
C LYS A 224 11.99 -5.39 -7.47
N THR A 225 11.41 -6.58 -7.59
CA THR A 225 11.61 -7.48 -8.74
C THR A 225 11.03 -6.90 -10.04
N LEU A 226 9.88 -6.19 -9.92
CA LEU A 226 9.25 -5.52 -11.05
C LEU A 226 10.13 -4.39 -11.60
N LEU A 227 10.69 -3.59 -10.70
CA LEU A 227 11.61 -2.50 -11.04
C LEU A 227 12.86 -3.03 -11.78
N ALA A 228 13.47 -4.11 -11.29
CA ALA A 228 14.63 -4.72 -11.95
C ALA A 228 14.30 -5.21 -13.36
N LYS A 229 13.13 -5.82 -13.56
CA LYS A 229 12.64 -6.25 -14.88
C LYS A 229 12.42 -5.07 -15.82
N ALA A 230 11.80 -3.99 -15.34
CA ALA A 230 11.55 -2.81 -16.16
C ALA A 230 12.85 -2.13 -16.61
N VAL A 231 13.83 -2.01 -15.71
CA VAL A 231 15.15 -1.48 -16.05
C VAL A 231 15.83 -2.30 -17.14
N ALA A 232 15.78 -3.62 -17.06
CA ALA A 232 16.36 -4.51 -18.05
C ALA A 232 15.68 -4.36 -19.41
N ASN A 233 14.35 -4.24 -19.44
CA ASN A 233 13.60 -4.01 -20.66
C ASN A 233 13.95 -2.67 -21.30
N GLU A 234 13.93 -1.59 -20.51
CA GLU A 234 14.21 -0.25 -21.01
C GLU A 234 15.68 -0.05 -21.43
N SER A 235 16.63 -0.73 -20.78
CA SER A 235 18.04 -0.71 -21.18
C SER A 235 18.35 -1.66 -22.33
N ASN A 236 17.40 -2.46 -22.78
CA ASN A 236 17.57 -3.53 -23.78
C ASN A 236 18.73 -4.49 -23.44
N ALA A 237 18.90 -4.76 -22.14
CA ALA A 237 19.91 -5.64 -21.60
C ALA A 237 19.39 -7.06 -21.44
N HIS A 238 20.27 -8.05 -21.63
CA HIS A 238 19.92 -9.44 -21.36
C HIS A 238 19.70 -9.62 -19.86
N PHE A 239 18.54 -10.16 -19.46
CA PHE A 239 18.12 -10.30 -18.08
C PHE A 239 18.22 -11.75 -17.61
N ILE A 240 19.01 -11.97 -16.56
CA ILE A 240 19.13 -13.28 -15.90
C ILE A 240 18.64 -13.13 -14.48
N SER A 241 17.54 -13.79 -14.15
CA SER A 241 16.95 -13.79 -12.80
C SER A 241 17.35 -15.05 -12.05
N ILE A 242 17.72 -14.86 -10.79
CA ILE A 242 18.15 -15.90 -9.87
C ILE A 242 17.35 -15.72 -8.58
N SER A 243 16.70 -16.77 -8.13
CA SER A 243 16.10 -16.81 -6.79
C SER A 243 17.11 -17.39 -5.80
N GLY A 244 17.26 -16.75 -4.64
CA GLY A 244 18.19 -17.20 -3.62
C GLY A 244 18.06 -18.68 -3.24
N PRO A 245 16.85 -19.14 -2.91
CA PRO A 245 16.61 -20.56 -2.58
C PRO A 245 16.93 -21.54 -3.71
N GLU A 246 16.83 -21.16 -4.98
CA GLU A 246 17.13 -22.03 -6.12
C GLU A 246 18.62 -22.37 -6.26
N ILE A 247 19.50 -21.47 -5.81
CA ILE A 247 20.95 -21.70 -5.82
C ILE A 247 21.38 -22.64 -4.71
N MET A 248 20.67 -22.64 -3.58
CA MET A 248 21.01 -23.42 -2.40
C MET A 248 20.62 -24.87 -2.59
N SER A 249 21.38 -25.59 -3.44
CA SER A 249 21.22 -27.03 -3.66
C SER A 249 21.75 -27.84 -2.48
N LYS A 250 21.15 -29.01 -2.26
CA LYS A 250 21.61 -29.99 -1.25
C LYS A 250 22.94 -30.66 -1.62
N PHE A 251 23.39 -30.56 -2.88
CA PHE A 251 24.59 -31.21 -3.36
C PHE A 251 25.81 -30.29 -3.27
N TYR A 252 26.92 -30.88 -2.81
CA TYR A 252 28.18 -30.19 -2.55
C TYR A 252 28.81 -29.65 -3.86
N GLY A 253 29.05 -28.34 -3.94
CA GLY A 253 29.72 -27.72 -5.08
C GLY A 253 28.85 -27.30 -6.25
N GLU A 254 27.59 -27.74 -6.34
CA GLU A 254 26.67 -27.36 -7.44
C GLU A 254 26.29 -25.87 -7.39
N SER A 255 26.05 -25.33 -6.19
CA SER A 255 25.69 -23.92 -5.99
C SER A 255 26.75 -22.95 -6.50
N GLU A 256 28.02 -23.25 -6.22
CA GLU A 256 29.17 -22.45 -6.68
C GLU A 256 29.38 -22.56 -8.18
N ALA A 257 29.20 -23.76 -8.76
CA ALA A 257 29.30 -24.01 -10.20
C ALA A 257 28.21 -23.25 -10.95
N ARG A 258 26.98 -23.29 -10.43
CA ARG A 258 25.82 -22.60 -11.02
C ARG A 258 26.02 -21.08 -11.05
N LEU A 259 26.50 -20.50 -9.94
CA LEU A 259 26.83 -19.07 -9.90
C LEU A 259 27.89 -18.70 -10.96
N ARG A 260 28.97 -19.49 -11.10
CA ARG A 260 30.00 -19.25 -12.12
C ARG A 260 29.43 -19.31 -13.54
N GLU A 261 28.56 -20.28 -13.81
CA GLU A 261 27.91 -20.44 -15.12
C GLU A 261 27.06 -19.21 -15.47
N ILE A 262 26.25 -18.73 -14.52
CA ILE A 262 25.40 -17.54 -14.70
C ILE A 262 26.21 -16.27 -14.98
N PHE A 263 27.27 -16.03 -14.21
CA PHE A 263 28.12 -14.87 -14.44
C PHE A 263 28.92 -14.98 -15.75
N LYS A 264 29.26 -16.19 -16.19
CA LYS A 264 29.83 -16.46 -17.51
C LYS A 264 28.84 -16.14 -18.62
N GLU A 265 27.62 -16.64 -18.53
CA GLU A 265 26.53 -16.34 -19.48
C GLU A 265 26.28 -14.82 -19.58
N ALA A 266 26.24 -14.13 -18.43
CA ALA A 266 26.06 -12.68 -18.36
C ALA A 266 27.17 -11.92 -19.12
N ARG A 267 28.42 -12.37 -19.04
CA ARG A 267 29.54 -11.77 -19.78
C ARG A 267 29.45 -12.03 -21.27
N GLU A 268 29.06 -13.25 -21.66
CA GLU A 268 28.95 -13.65 -23.07
C GLU A 268 27.83 -12.90 -23.80
N LYS A 269 26.73 -12.58 -23.07
CA LYS A 269 25.56 -11.89 -23.62
C LYS A 269 25.48 -10.41 -23.21
N ALA A 270 26.59 -9.78 -22.91
CA ALA A 270 26.62 -8.37 -22.55
C ALA A 270 26.10 -7.45 -23.68
N PRO A 271 25.37 -6.34 -23.39
CA PRO A 271 25.04 -5.84 -22.06
C PRO A 271 24.01 -6.69 -21.31
N SER A 272 24.26 -6.96 -20.05
CA SER A 272 23.42 -7.86 -19.25
C SER A 272 23.19 -7.39 -17.82
N ILE A 273 22.04 -7.75 -17.25
CA ILE A 273 21.68 -7.53 -15.86
C ILE A 273 21.46 -8.88 -15.20
N VAL A 274 22.21 -9.14 -14.13
CA VAL A 274 22.02 -10.31 -13.26
C VAL A 274 21.19 -9.85 -12.08
N PHE A 275 19.96 -10.34 -11.97
CA PHE A 275 19.08 -10.04 -10.85
C PHE A 275 19.09 -11.20 -9.84
N VAL A 276 19.43 -10.88 -8.59
CA VAL A 276 19.46 -11.83 -7.48
C VAL A 276 18.35 -11.48 -6.49
N ASP A 277 17.29 -12.26 -6.49
CA ASP A 277 16.20 -12.07 -5.52
C ASP A 277 16.51 -12.79 -4.21
N GLU A 278 16.05 -12.23 -3.10
CA GLU A 278 16.28 -12.77 -1.75
C GLU A 278 17.78 -13.08 -1.47
N ILE A 279 18.65 -12.09 -1.75
CA ILE A 279 20.10 -12.27 -1.58
C ILE A 279 20.49 -12.63 -0.14
N ASP A 280 19.69 -12.28 0.85
CA ASP A 280 19.88 -12.65 2.25
C ASP A 280 19.82 -14.16 2.49
N SER A 281 19.19 -14.94 1.60
CA SER A 281 19.23 -16.40 1.64
C SER A 281 20.56 -16.99 1.10
N ILE A 282 21.24 -16.28 0.17
CA ILE A 282 22.50 -16.74 -0.42
C ILE A 282 23.70 -16.23 0.39
N ALA A 283 23.59 -15.01 0.90
CA ALA A 283 24.71 -14.31 1.53
C ALA A 283 24.35 -13.74 2.92
N PRO A 284 23.93 -14.59 3.87
CA PRO A 284 23.66 -14.18 5.23
C PRO A 284 24.95 -13.77 5.96
N LYS A 285 24.80 -13.05 7.09
CA LYS A 285 25.92 -12.69 7.95
C LYS A 285 26.68 -13.92 8.44
N ARG A 286 28.00 -13.84 8.43
CA ARG A 286 28.89 -14.95 8.84
C ARG A 286 28.65 -15.42 10.27
N GLU A 287 28.16 -14.53 11.15
CA GLU A 287 27.85 -14.81 12.54
C GLU A 287 26.59 -15.66 12.73
N GLU A 288 25.68 -15.59 11.76
CA GLU A 288 24.39 -16.28 11.78
C GLU A 288 24.44 -17.64 11.06
N VAL A 289 25.58 -17.94 10.39
CA VAL A 289 25.75 -19.12 9.52
C VAL A 289 26.56 -20.20 10.19
N THR A 290 25.96 -21.36 10.41
CA THR A 290 26.60 -22.57 10.92
C THR A 290 27.13 -23.52 9.82
N GLY A 291 26.70 -23.32 8.54
CA GLY A 291 27.01 -24.20 7.41
C GLY A 291 28.25 -23.80 6.62
N GLU A 292 29.13 -24.78 6.27
CA GLU A 292 30.30 -24.56 5.39
C GLU A 292 29.89 -24.20 3.95
N VAL A 293 28.79 -24.73 3.45
CA VAL A 293 28.30 -24.52 2.08
C VAL A 293 27.94 -23.06 1.86
N GLU A 294 27.20 -22.49 2.78
CA GLU A 294 26.78 -21.07 2.72
C GLU A 294 27.97 -20.13 2.72
N ARG A 295 28.98 -20.37 3.57
CA ARG A 295 30.22 -19.56 3.61
C ARG A 295 30.98 -19.58 2.29
N ARG A 296 30.99 -20.72 1.59
CA ARG A 296 31.65 -20.87 0.28
C ARG A 296 30.88 -20.12 -0.81
N VAL A 297 29.54 -20.22 -0.82
CA VAL A 297 28.70 -19.52 -1.76
C VAL A 297 28.89 -18.00 -1.62
N VAL A 298 28.92 -17.47 -0.37
CA VAL A 298 29.25 -16.05 -0.10
C VAL A 298 30.63 -15.68 -0.65
N SER A 299 31.64 -16.50 -0.37
CA SER A 299 33.02 -16.26 -0.85
C SER A 299 33.09 -16.30 -2.38
N GLN A 300 32.37 -17.21 -3.03
CA GLN A 300 32.28 -17.28 -4.48
C GLN A 300 31.60 -16.03 -5.07
N MET A 301 30.49 -15.60 -4.46
CA MET A 301 29.78 -14.37 -4.88
C MET A 301 30.68 -13.14 -4.79
N LEU A 302 31.41 -13.00 -3.68
CA LEU A 302 32.39 -11.91 -3.49
C LEU A 302 33.44 -11.94 -4.59
N SER A 303 34.02 -13.11 -4.89
CA SER A 303 35.05 -13.26 -5.96
C SER A 303 34.47 -12.94 -7.34
N LEU A 304 33.23 -13.32 -7.62
CA LEU A 304 32.59 -13.04 -8.90
C LEU A 304 32.28 -11.54 -9.07
N MET A 305 31.86 -10.87 -8.00
CA MET A 305 31.64 -9.42 -8.00
C MET A 305 32.94 -8.64 -8.19
N ASP A 306 34.03 -9.03 -7.48
CA ASP A 306 35.34 -8.42 -7.64
C ASP A 306 35.89 -8.62 -9.04
N GLY A 307 35.58 -9.75 -9.68
CA GLY A 307 35.98 -10.08 -11.04
C GLY A 307 35.18 -9.40 -12.16
N LEU A 308 34.16 -8.57 -11.83
CA LEU A 308 33.44 -7.77 -12.82
C LEU A 308 34.36 -6.58 -13.25
N GLU A 309 34.53 -6.43 -14.56
CA GLU A 309 35.31 -5.30 -15.10
C GLU A 309 34.58 -3.97 -14.89
N ALA A 310 35.34 -2.90 -14.65
CA ALA A 310 34.82 -1.54 -14.45
C ALA A 310 34.15 -0.93 -15.70
N ARG A 311 34.18 -1.59 -16.84
CA ARG A 311 33.62 -1.11 -18.12
C ARG A 311 32.11 -1.42 -18.32
N GLY A 312 31.38 -1.67 -17.25
CA GLY A 312 29.92 -1.47 -17.18
C GLY A 312 29.01 -2.32 -18.08
N LYS A 313 29.51 -3.43 -18.66
CA LYS A 313 28.67 -4.27 -19.54
C LYS A 313 27.81 -5.28 -18.78
N VAL A 314 28.11 -5.54 -17.51
CA VAL A 314 27.36 -6.45 -16.64
C VAL A 314 27.12 -5.74 -15.30
N ILE A 315 25.86 -5.58 -14.93
CA ILE A 315 25.46 -4.98 -13.64
C ILE A 315 24.69 -6.02 -12.86
N VAL A 316 24.97 -6.13 -11.56
CA VAL A 316 24.25 -7.01 -10.64
C VAL A 316 23.24 -6.20 -9.86
N ILE A 317 21.96 -6.55 -9.94
CA ILE A 317 20.92 -5.97 -9.11
C ILE A 317 20.49 -7.04 -8.10
N SER A 318 20.51 -6.71 -6.81
CA SER A 318 20.03 -7.64 -5.79
C SER A 318 18.86 -7.06 -5.04
N ALA A 319 17.94 -7.91 -4.64
CA ALA A 319 16.78 -7.53 -3.82
C ALA A 319 16.79 -8.28 -2.48
N THR A 320 16.38 -7.58 -1.42
CA THR A 320 16.20 -8.15 -0.09
C THR A 320 15.10 -7.44 0.69
N ASN A 321 14.43 -8.17 1.56
CA ASN A 321 13.54 -7.60 2.57
C ASN A 321 14.29 -7.31 3.88
N ARG A 322 15.52 -7.86 4.05
CA ARG A 322 16.31 -7.82 5.28
C ARG A 322 17.74 -7.30 5.03
N PRO A 323 17.94 -6.00 4.77
CA PRO A 323 19.29 -5.47 4.44
C PRO A 323 20.32 -5.73 5.55
N ASN A 324 19.87 -5.84 6.80
CA ASN A 324 20.74 -6.11 7.93
C ASN A 324 21.16 -7.60 8.08
N ALA A 325 20.55 -8.52 7.33
CA ALA A 325 20.89 -9.93 7.33
C ALA A 325 22.03 -10.26 6.34
N ILE A 326 22.36 -9.35 5.42
CA ILE A 326 23.40 -9.54 4.40
C ILE A 326 24.80 -9.37 4.99
N ASP A 327 25.78 -10.18 4.52
CA ASP A 327 27.19 -10.03 4.87
C ASP A 327 27.69 -8.60 4.54
N PRO A 328 28.22 -7.85 5.52
CA PRO A 328 28.74 -6.49 5.29
C PRO A 328 29.82 -6.39 4.22
N ALA A 329 30.52 -7.49 3.92
CA ALA A 329 31.54 -7.51 2.87
C ALA A 329 30.95 -7.30 1.46
N LEU A 330 29.68 -7.67 1.21
CA LEU A 330 29.01 -7.40 -0.06
C LEU A 330 28.59 -5.92 -0.22
N ARG A 331 28.38 -5.22 0.89
CA ARG A 331 27.96 -3.81 0.91
C ARG A 331 29.12 -2.82 0.89
N ARG A 332 30.33 -3.29 0.52
CA ARG A 332 31.51 -2.44 0.38
C ARG A 332 31.62 -1.87 -1.05
N PRO A 333 32.24 -0.68 -1.20
CA PRO A 333 32.54 -0.12 -2.52
C PRO A 333 33.27 -1.14 -3.43
N GLY A 334 32.90 -1.14 -4.73
CA GLY A 334 33.39 -2.10 -5.73
C GLY A 334 32.51 -3.36 -5.85
N ARG A 335 31.40 -3.50 -5.05
CA ARG A 335 30.44 -4.60 -5.08
C ARG A 335 29.04 -4.07 -5.18
N PHE A 336 28.26 -4.04 -4.08
CA PHE A 336 26.98 -3.30 -4.05
C PHE A 336 27.27 -1.87 -3.60
N ASP A 337 27.68 -1.08 -4.57
CA ASP A 337 28.13 0.32 -4.35
C ASP A 337 26.98 1.24 -3.99
N ARG A 338 25.78 0.87 -4.39
CA ARG A 338 24.59 1.67 -4.25
C ARG A 338 23.46 0.88 -3.60
N GLU A 339 22.80 1.51 -2.64
CA GLU A 339 21.66 0.97 -1.95
C GLU A 339 20.46 1.89 -2.20
N ILE A 340 19.34 1.31 -2.64
CA ILE A 340 18.10 2.05 -2.91
C ILE A 340 17.01 1.46 -2.03
N GLU A 341 16.44 2.28 -1.16
CA GLU A 341 15.31 1.90 -0.33
C GLU A 341 14.01 2.05 -1.12
N ILE A 342 13.26 0.96 -1.24
CA ILE A 342 11.92 0.93 -1.82
C ILE A 342 10.92 1.00 -0.67
N LYS A 343 10.30 2.16 -0.51
CA LYS A 343 9.37 2.44 0.59
C LYS A 343 7.96 1.93 0.31
N VAL A 344 7.13 1.90 1.35
CA VAL A 344 5.68 1.72 1.20
C VAL A 344 5.12 2.93 0.44
N PRO A 345 4.22 2.73 -0.55
CA PRO A 345 3.73 3.83 -1.37
C PRO A 345 2.90 4.83 -0.55
N ASP A 346 3.14 6.12 -0.78
CA ASP A 346 2.32 7.22 -0.27
C ASP A 346 0.94 7.25 -0.94
N LYS A 347 0.04 8.15 -0.56
CA LYS A 347 -1.31 8.28 -1.14
C LYS A 347 -1.27 8.45 -2.67
N LYS A 348 -0.31 9.26 -3.17
CA LYS A 348 -0.15 9.49 -4.61
C LYS A 348 0.35 8.23 -5.31
N GLY A 349 1.33 7.55 -4.72
CA GLY A 349 1.84 6.28 -5.21
C GLY A 349 0.77 5.19 -5.25
N ARG A 350 -0.08 5.09 -4.21
CA ARG A 350 -1.22 4.17 -4.20
C ARG A 350 -2.23 4.49 -5.31
N THR A 351 -2.49 5.77 -5.55
CA THR A 351 -3.35 6.19 -6.67
C THR A 351 -2.77 5.78 -8.02
N ASP A 352 -1.46 5.98 -8.21
CA ASP A 352 -0.76 5.59 -9.44
C ASP A 352 -0.84 4.05 -9.64
N ILE A 353 -0.58 3.26 -8.58
CA ILE A 353 -0.65 1.79 -8.61
C ILE A 353 -2.07 1.32 -8.93
N LEU A 354 -3.08 1.86 -8.25
CA LEU A 354 -4.48 1.51 -8.52
C LEU A 354 -4.87 1.83 -9.97
N ASN A 355 -4.48 2.99 -10.52
CA ASN A 355 -4.73 3.34 -11.92
C ASN A 355 -4.07 2.36 -12.90
N ILE A 356 -2.92 1.80 -12.55
CA ILE A 356 -2.24 0.79 -13.39
C ILE A 356 -3.04 -0.52 -13.37
N HIS A 357 -3.42 -1.02 -12.20
CA HIS A 357 -4.13 -2.30 -12.09
C HIS A 357 -5.60 -2.24 -12.55
N THR A 358 -6.20 -1.06 -12.54
CA THR A 358 -7.58 -0.86 -13.04
C THR A 358 -7.66 -0.46 -14.52
N ARG A 359 -6.53 -0.29 -15.20
CA ARG A 359 -6.45 0.21 -16.61
C ARG A 359 -7.38 -0.54 -17.56
N ASN A 360 -7.48 -1.86 -17.41
CA ASN A 360 -8.28 -2.74 -18.27
C ASN A 360 -9.54 -3.28 -17.58
N MET A 361 -9.90 -2.73 -16.43
CA MET A 361 -11.06 -3.18 -15.65
C MET A 361 -12.26 -2.29 -15.96
N PRO A 362 -13.43 -2.86 -16.28
CA PRO A 362 -14.65 -2.10 -16.47
C PRO A 362 -15.13 -1.58 -15.10
N LEU A 363 -14.91 -0.29 -14.85
CA LEU A 363 -15.29 0.39 -13.62
C LEU A 363 -16.58 1.17 -13.82
N ALA A 364 -17.44 1.16 -12.81
CA ALA A 364 -18.61 2.04 -12.74
C ALA A 364 -18.19 3.48 -12.37
N ASP A 365 -19.02 4.46 -12.70
CA ASP A 365 -18.75 5.88 -12.42
C ASP A 365 -18.71 6.22 -10.92
N ASP A 366 -19.25 5.36 -10.06
CA ASP A 366 -19.26 5.49 -8.59
C ASP A 366 -17.92 5.13 -7.93
N VAL A 367 -16.96 4.54 -8.67
CA VAL A 367 -15.66 4.13 -8.15
C VAL A 367 -14.69 5.31 -8.09
N ASP A 368 -14.46 5.83 -6.90
CA ASP A 368 -13.45 6.87 -6.67
C ASP A 368 -12.10 6.25 -6.23
N ILE A 369 -11.18 6.12 -7.19
CA ILE A 369 -9.82 5.59 -6.97
C ILE A 369 -9.04 6.43 -5.94
N LYS A 370 -9.26 7.76 -5.89
CA LYS A 370 -8.56 8.62 -4.92
C LYS A 370 -9.04 8.35 -3.50
N ARG A 371 -10.34 8.10 -3.33
CA ARG A 371 -10.91 7.71 -2.05
C ARG A 371 -10.40 6.32 -1.61
N ILE A 372 -10.35 5.35 -2.53
CA ILE A 372 -9.78 4.01 -2.24
C ILE A 372 -8.31 4.16 -1.82
N ALA A 373 -7.51 4.95 -2.52
CA ALA A 373 -6.11 5.23 -2.17
C ALA A 373 -5.96 5.92 -0.80
N SER A 374 -6.93 6.75 -0.39
CA SER A 374 -6.89 7.38 0.93
C SER A 374 -7.21 6.41 2.07
N VAL A 375 -8.05 5.41 1.84
CA VAL A 375 -8.44 4.41 2.85
C VAL A 375 -7.44 3.25 2.94
N SER A 376 -6.72 2.92 1.85
CA SER A 376 -5.77 1.80 1.78
C SER A 376 -4.40 2.13 2.39
N HIS A 377 -4.37 2.70 3.62
CA HIS A 377 -3.12 2.99 4.30
C HIS A 377 -2.29 1.71 4.53
N GLY A 378 -0.96 1.80 4.33
CA GLY A 378 -0.02 0.69 4.56
C GLY A 378 -0.12 -0.46 3.56
N TYR A 379 -0.96 -0.35 2.53
CA TYR A 379 -0.98 -1.32 1.44
C TYR A 379 0.26 -1.13 0.56
N VAL A 380 0.93 -2.22 0.26
CA VAL A 380 2.01 -2.26 -0.73
C VAL A 380 1.46 -2.55 -2.13
N GLY A 381 2.30 -2.48 -3.15
CA GLY A 381 1.88 -2.71 -4.54
C GLY A 381 1.15 -4.04 -4.75
N ALA A 382 1.64 -5.12 -4.15
CA ALA A 382 1.02 -6.44 -4.22
C ALA A 382 -0.37 -6.50 -3.54
N ASP A 383 -0.56 -5.76 -2.43
CA ASP A 383 -1.87 -5.71 -1.76
C ASP A 383 -2.89 -4.94 -2.60
N LEU A 384 -2.47 -3.85 -3.25
CA LEU A 384 -3.34 -3.06 -4.13
C LEU A 384 -3.72 -3.83 -5.39
N GLU A 385 -2.78 -4.61 -5.95
CA GLU A 385 -3.07 -5.55 -7.04
C GLU A 385 -4.10 -6.60 -6.59
N TYR A 386 -3.89 -7.19 -5.41
CA TYR A 386 -4.81 -8.18 -4.84
C TYR A 386 -6.18 -7.58 -4.54
N LEU A 387 -6.23 -6.34 -4.04
CA LEU A 387 -7.48 -5.59 -3.81
C LEU A 387 -8.28 -5.42 -5.11
N CYS A 388 -7.63 -5.04 -6.20
CA CYS A 388 -8.28 -4.93 -7.50
C CYS A 388 -8.81 -6.28 -8.01
N LYS A 389 -8.03 -7.35 -7.83
CA LYS A 389 -8.45 -8.72 -8.17
C LYS A 389 -9.65 -9.17 -7.34
N GLU A 390 -9.63 -8.91 -6.01
CA GLU A 390 -10.73 -9.30 -5.13
C GLU A 390 -12.01 -8.49 -5.43
N ALA A 391 -11.90 -7.20 -5.73
CA ALA A 391 -13.04 -6.39 -6.18
C ALA A 391 -13.67 -6.96 -7.47
N ALA A 392 -12.86 -7.38 -8.43
CA ALA A 392 -13.34 -8.05 -9.64
C ALA A 392 -14.01 -9.39 -9.32
N MET A 393 -13.46 -10.16 -8.36
CA MET A 393 -14.07 -11.42 -7.92
C MET A 393 -15.40 -11.19 -7.19
N LYS A 394 -15.56 -10.10 -6.42
CA LYS A 394 -16.85 -9.72 -5.81
C LYS A 394 -17.90 -9.38 -6.87
N CYS A 395 -17.51 -8.63 -7.90
CA CYS A 395 -18.37 -8.36 -9.05
C CYS A 395 -18.81 -9.67 -9.72
N LEU A 396 -17.89 -10.58 -9.98
CA LEU A 396 -18.21 -11.89 -10.56
C LEU A 396 -19.17 -12.68 -9.67
N ARG A 397 -18.89 -12.79 -8.36
CA ARG A 397 -19.76 -13.50 -7.41
C ARG A 397 -21.17 -12.89 -7.34
N ARG A 398 -21.31 -11.59 -7.50
CA ARG A 398 -22.58 -10.89 -7.52
C ARG A 398 -23.42 -11.29 -8.74
N LEU A 399 -22.78 -11.51 -9.88
CA LEU A 399 -23.45 -11.85 -11.15
C LEU A 399 -23.53 -13.36 -11.43
N LEU A 400 -22.81 -14.18 -10.68
CA LEU A 400 -22.83 -15.65 -10.82
C LEU A 400 -24.25 -16.26 -10.85
N PRO A 401 -25.25 -15.81 -10.06
CA PRO A 401 -26.60 -16.34 -10.12
C PRO A 401 -27.32 -16.06 -11.44
N GLU A 402 -26.89 -15.04 -12.20
CA GLU A 402 -27.46 -14.67 -13.49
C GLU A 402 -26.75 -15.36 -14.68
N ILE A 403 -25.58 -16.00 -14.41
CA ILE A 403 -24.76 -16.67 -15.42
C ILE A 403 -25.10 -18.16 -15.42
N ASN A 404 -25.60 -18.65 -16.54
CA ASN A 404 -25.79 -20.09 -16.74
C ASN A 404 -24.43 -20.71 -17.12
N LEU A 405 -23.82 -21.45 -16.18
CA LEU A 405 -22.50 -22.07 -16.35
C LEU A 405 -22.51 -23.29 -17.29
N ASP A 406 -23.69 -23.80 -17.62
CA ASP A 406 -23.86 -24.96 -18.53
C ASP A 406 -23.85 -24.55 -20.02
N ASP A 407 -23.88 -23.24 -20.33
CA ASP A 407 -23.83 -22.76 -21.71
C ASP A 407 -22.37 -22.75 -22.19
N GLU A 408 -22.12 -23.31 -23.38
CA GLU A 408 -20.78 -23.29 -24.01
C GLU A 408 -20.25 -21.86 -24.27
N LYS A 409 -21.12 -20.85 -24.36
CA LYS A 409 -20.75 -19.43 -24.52
C LYS A 409 -21.66 -18.55 -23.67
N ILE A 410 -21.04 -17.68 -22.90
CA ILE A 410 -21.75 -16.67 -22.12
C ILE A 410 -22.30 -15.59 -23.10
N PRO A 411 -23.58 -15.21 -23.01
CA PRO A 411 -24.15 -14.18 -23.86
C PRO A 411 -23.44 -12.82 -23.70
N PRO A 412 -23.22 -12.06 -24.80
CA PRO A 412 -22.57 -10.74 -24.74
C PRO A 412 -23.26 -9.77 -23.76
N GLU A 413 -24.60 -9.82 -23.68
CA GLU A 413 -25.39 -8.98 -22.78
C GLU A 413 -25.06 -9.21 -21.29
N THR A 414 -24.62 -10.41 -20.93
CA THR A 414 -24.21 -10.76 -19.56
C THR A 414 -22.76 -10.30 -19.30
N LEU A 415 -21.90 -10.32 -20.31
CA LEU A 415 -20.53 -9.80 -20.24
C LEU A 415 -20.53 -8.27 -20.07
N ASP A 416 -21.45 -7.56 -20.72
CA ASP A 416 -21.61 -6.10 -20.60
C ASP A 416 -22.06 -5.66 -19.20
N LYS A 417 -22.69 -6.55 -18.42
CA LYS A 417 -23.07 -6.30 -17.03
C LYS A 417 -21.91 -6.46 -16.03
N LEU A 418 -20.78 -7.02 -16.44
CA LEU A 418 -19.61 -7.20 -15.59
C LEU A 418 -18.90 -5.87 -15.35
N ILE A 419 -19.50 -5.00 -14.57
CA ILE A 419 -18.98 -3.70 -14.17
C ILE A 419 -18.73 -3.70 -12.67
N VAL A 420 -17.50 -3.41 -12.27
CA VAL A 420 -17.07 -3.32 -10.87
C VAL A 420 -17.53 -2.00 -10.28
N ASN A 421 -18.27 -2.04 -9.18
CA ASN A 421 -18.84 -0.87 -8.51
C ASN A 421 -18.10 -0.54 -7.19
N GLY A 422 -18.45 0.59 -6.57
CA GLY A 422 -17.85 1.04 -5.30
C GLY A 422 -18.15 0.09 -4.13
N GLU A 423 -19.26 -0.62 -4.11
CA GLU A 423 -19.57 -1.62 -3.09
C GLU A 423 -18.68 -2.86 -3.17
N ASP A 424 -18.33 -3.29 -4.39
CA ASP A 424 -17.41 -4.41 -4.60
C ASP A 424 -16.04 -4.08 -4.01
N TYR A 425 -15.54 -2.85 -4.21
CA TYR A 425 -14.31 -2.37 -3.58
C TYR A 425 -14.42 -2.24 -2.06
N LYS A 426 -15.55 -1.76 -1.54
CA LYS A 426 -15.77 -1.65 -0.09
C LYS A 426 -15.72 -3.01 0.59
N LYS A 427 -16.36 -4.02 0.00
CA LYS A 427 -16.31 -5.41 0.49
C LYS A 427 -14.90 -6.01 0.38
N ALA A 428 -14.18 -5.74 -0.71
CA ALA A 428 -12.81 -6.21 -0.89
C ALA A 428 -11.86 -5.58 0.14
N LEU A 429 -12.00 -4.29 0.46
CA LEU A 429 -11.20 -3.61 1.49
C LEU A 429 -11.37 -4.22 2.89
N MET A 430 -12.53 -4.80 3.20
CA MET A 430 -12.76 -5.49 4.48
C MET A 430 -12.03 -6.84 4.58
N GLU A 431 -11.73 -7.48 3.45
CA GLU A 431 -11.10 -8.82 3.41
C GLU A 431 -9.59 -8.76 3.20
N VAL A 432 -9.10 -7.77 2.47
CA VAL A 432 -7.67 -7.63 2.17
C VAL A 432 -6.96 -6.94 3.32
N THR A 433 -6.09 -7.69 4.00
CA THR A 433 -5.24 -7.15 5.08
C THR A 433 -3.90 -6.68 4.53
N PRO A 434 -3.40 -5.48 4.91
CA PRO A 434 -2.14 -4.93 4.42
C PRO A 434 -0.94 -5.81 4.80
N SER A 435 -0.12 -6.19 3.81
CA SER A 435 1.06 -7.06 3.99
C SER A 435 2.24 -6.32 4.62
N GLY A 436 2.36 -5.02 4.39
CA GLY A 436 3.40 -4.19 5.00
C GLY A 436 3.32 -4.13 6.52
N MET A 437 2.25 -4.67 7.10
CA MET A 437 1.85 -4.51 8.49
C MET A 437 1.77 -5.81 9.31
N ARG A 438 2.02 -6.98 8.69
CA ARG A 438 1.76 -8.30 9.33
C ARG A 438 2.53 -8.60 10.63
N GLU A 439 3.55 -7.85 10.97
CA GLU A 439 4.39 -8.12 12.15
C GLU A 439 4.35 -7.07 13.28
N VAL A 440 3.74 -5.90 13.06
CA VAL A 440 3.39 -4.90 14.10
C VAL A 440 1.99 -4.43 13.80
N TYR A 441 1.13 -4.34 14.81
CA TYR A 441 -0.23 -3.83 14.68
C TYR A 441 -0.19 -2.35 14.29
N ILE A 442 -0.22 -2.05 12.98
CA ILE A 442 -0.59 -0.72 12.52
C ILE A 442 -2.11 -0.75 12.47
N GLU A 443 -2.72 -0.04 13.38
CA GLU A 443 -4.16 0.17 13.39
C GLU A 443 -4.48 1.25 12.35
N ASN A 444 -5.54 1.06 11.57
CA ASN A 444 -6.18 2.16 10.84
C ASN A 444 -7.33 2.66 11.72
N PRO A 445 -7.11 3.67 12.54
CA PRO A 445 -8.19 4.18 13.37
C PRO A 445 -9.22 4.88 12.47
N ASP A 446 -10.49 4.58 12.71
CA ASP A 446 -11.64 5.20 12.02
C ASP A 446 -12.31 6.24 12.96
N VAL A 447 -11.50 6.91 13.78
CA VAL A 447 -11.96 7.90 14.76
C VAL A 447 -11.68 9.29 14.23
N GLN A 448 -12.73 10.12 14.11
CA GLN A 448 -12.66 11.51 13.68
C GLN A 448 -12.71 12.47 14.88
N TRP A 449 -12.35 13.76 14.67
CA TRP A 449 -12.51 14.79 15.70
C TRP A 449 -13.97 14.95 16.17
N ALA A 450 -14.94 14.62 15.33
CA ALA A 450 -16.36 14.65 15.67
C ALA A 450 -16.75 13.61 16.73
N ASP A 451 -16.06 12.46 16.76
CA ASP A 451 -16.31 11.37 17.71
C ASP A 451 -15.78 11.66 19.11
N VAL A 452 -14.93 12.67 19.25
CA VAL A 452 -14.38 13.09 20.54
C VAL A 452 -15.23 14.23 21.11
N GLY A 453 -15.98 13.97 22.16
CA GLY A 453 -16.84 14.97 22.81
C GLY A 453 -16.05 15.94 23.68
N GLY A 454 -16.09 17.26 23.36
CA GLY A 454 -15.38 18.32 24.09
C GLY A 454 -13.86 18.34 23.84
N LEU A 455 -13.10 18.82 24.82
CA LEU A 455 -11.64 18.98 24.76
C LEU A 455 -11.18 19.87 23.59
N ASP A 456 -11.93 20.93 23.30
CA ASP A 456 -11.74 21.76 22.12
C ASP A 456 -10.35 22.43 22.10
N ASP A 457 -9.86 22.92 23.26
CA ASP A 457 -8.51 23.48 23.40
C ASP A 457 -7.42 22.42 23.15
N THR A 458 -7.58 21.21 23.71
CA THR A 458 -6.64 20.09 23.50
C THR A 458 -6.60 19.64 22.04
N LYS A 459 -7.76 19.61 21.37
CA LYS A 459 -7.85 19.28 19.95
C LYS A 459 -7.09 20.31 19.13
N GLN A 460 -7.30 21.59 19.36
CA GLN A 460 -6.59 22.66 18.68
C GLN A 460 -5.08 22.55 18.90
N GLU A 461 -4.63 22.31 20.12
CA GLU A 461 -3.21 22.15 20.40
C GLU A 461 -2.57 20.96 19.67
N LEU A 462 -3.30 19.86 19.51
CA LEU A 462 -2.83 18.68 18.77
C LEU A 462 -2.85 18.93 17.25
N GLN A 463 -3.86 19.64 16.73
CA GLN A 463 -3.92 20.04 15.33
C GLN A 463 -2.73 20.92 14.95
N GLU A 464 -2.44 21.93 15.75
CA GLU A 464 -1.30 22.83 15.53
C GLU A 464 0.05 22.10 15.61
N ALA A 465 0.18 21.16 16.55
CA ALA A 465 1.44 20.47 16.79
C ALA A 465 1.74 19.33 15.81
N ILE A 466 0.72 18.64 15.30
CA ILE A 466 0.88 17.42 14.50
C ILE A 466 0.23 17.56 13.12
N GLU A 467 -1.07 17.90 13.08
CA GLU A 467 -1.85 17.87 11.85
C GLU A 467 -1.35 18.88 10.81
N TRP A 468 -1.18 20.15 11.22
CA TRP A 468 -0.74 21.18 10.30
C TRP A 468 0.67 21.01 9.77
N PRO A 469 1.69 20.63 10.59
CA PRO A 469 3.02 20.32 10.06
C PRO A 469 3.04 19.14 9.08
N MET A 470 2.20 18.14 9.29
CA MET A 470 2.09 16.99 8.38
C MET A 470 1.36 17.34 7.08
N LYS A 471 0.31 18.18 7.14
CA LYS A 471 -0.45 18.61 5.96
C LYS A 471 0.27 19.69 5.14
N TYR A 472 1.05 20.56 5.79
CA TYR A 472 1.71 21.72 5.16
C TYR A 472 3.22 21.78 5.42
N PRO A 473 4.00 20.72 5.14
CA PRO A 473 5.43 20.63 5.48
C PRO A 473 6.26 21.78 4.90
N THR A 474 6.00 22.16 3.65
CA THR A 474 6.73 23.23 2.96
C THR A 474 6.56 24.62 3.60
N LEU A 475 5.45 24.89 4.28
CA LEU A 475 5.21 26.12 5.00
C LEU A 475 6.08 26.18 6.25
N TYR A 476 6.12 25.07 7.00
CA TYR A 476 6.90 24.97 8.25
C TYR A 476 8.41 25.03 7.98
N GLU A 477 8.88 24.37 6.91
CA GLU A 477 10.29 24.43 6.47
C GLU A 477 10.70 25.87 6.11
N LYS A 478 9.88 26.60 5.34
CA LYS A 478 10.17 27.98 4.95
C LYS A 478 10.19 28.96 6.12
N LEU A 479 9.39 28.69 7.15
CA LEU A 479 9.33 29.51 8.36
C LEU A 479 10.36 29.06 9.42
N GLY A 480 11.09 27.97 9.19
CA GLY A 480 12.07 27.42 10.11
C GLY A 480 11.47 26.86 11.41
N HIS A 481 10.18 26.55 11.42
CA HIS A 481 9.50 25.98 12.59
C HIS A 481 9.67 24.47 12.61
N LYS A 482 10.20 23.94 13.72
CA LYS A 482 10.41 22.50 13.89
C LYS A 482 9.20 21.85 14.53
N MET A 483 8.79 20.73 13.98
CA MET A 483 7.75 19.88 14.54
C MET A 483 8.23 19.27 15.86
N PRO A 484 7.38 19.15 16.89
CA PRO A 484 7.77 18.46 18.12
C PRO A 484 7.99 16.97 17.84
N HIS A 485 9.06 16.42 18.41
CA HIS A 485 9.41 15.01 18.25
C HIS A 485 8.48 14.10 19.04
N GLY A 486 8.09 14.53 20.24
CA GLY A 486 7.21 13.79 21.11
C GLY A 486 6.23 14.69 21.87
N ILE A 487 5.03 14.15 22.09
CA ILE A 487 3.97 14.79 22.89
C ILE A 487 3.49 13.79 23.93
N LEU A 488 3.47 14.23 25.18
CA LEU A 488 2.98 13.44 26.30
C LEU A 488 1.57 13.88 26.70
N LEU A 489 0.61 12.97 26.61
CA LEU A 489 -0.76 13.15 27.08
C LEU A 489 -0.89 12.58 28.50
N HIS A 490 -1.19 13.41 29.48
CA HIS A 490 -1.40 12.93 30.84
C HIS A 490 -2.77 13.33 31.41
N GLY A 491 -3.34 12.50 32.28
CA GLY A 491 -4.65 12.75 32.88
C GLY A 491 -5.27 11.51 33.49
N ALA A 492 -6.41 11.66 34.12
CA ALA A 492 -7.12 10.54 34.74
C ALA A 492 -7.46 9.43 33.77
N SER A 493 -7.65 8.20 34.26
CA SER A 493 -8.10 7.09 33.39
C SER A 493 -9.48 7.36 32.82
N GLY A 494 -9.72 6.99 31.54
CA GLY A 494 -11.00 7.16 30.88
C GLY A 494 -11.29 8.58 30.39
N THR A 495 -10.31 9.47 30.33
CA THR A 495 -10.46 10.85 29.76
C THR A 495 -10.32 10.93 28.25
N GLY A 496 -10.12 9.82 27.54
CA GLY A 496 -10.09 9.79 26.06
C GLY A 496 -8.71 9.93 25.44
N LYS A 497 -7.59 9.75 26.19
CA LYS A 497 -6.21 9.88 25.66
C LYS A 497 -5.94 9.04 24.41
N THR A 498 -6.28 7.76 24.46
CA THR A 498 -6.11 6.82 23.33
C THR A 498 -7.01 7.20 22.15
N MET A 499 -8.23 7.70 22.42
CA MET A 499 -9.17 8.16 21.39
C MET A 499 -8.67 9.42 20.68
N LEU A 500 -8.10 10.39 21.44
CA LEU A 500 -7.45 11.58 20.89
C LEU A 500 -6.27 11.21 19.96
N ALA A 501 -5.42 10.25 20.39
CA ALA A 501 -4.29 9.82 19.58
C ALA A 501 -4.75 9.18 18.26
N LYS A 502 -5.82 8.39 18.30
CA LYS A 502 -6.43 7.80 17.10
C LYS A 502 -7.03 8.86 16.19
N ALA A 503 -7.75 9.84 16.73
CA ALA A 503 -8.32 10.95 15.96
C ALA A 503 -7.25 11.79 15.27
N VAL A 504 -6.14 12.10 15.96
CA VAL A 504 -4.98 12.81 15.37
C VAL A 504 -4.44 12.04 14.15
N ALA A 505 -4.26 10.74 14.26
CA ALA A 505 -3.72 9.93 13.16
C ALA A 505 -4.66 9.87 11.95
N THR A 506 -5.96 9.72 12.20
CA THR A 506 -6.99 9.71 11.13
C THR A 506 -7.01 11.05 10.39
N GLU A 507 -7.08 12.14 11.11
CA GLU A 507 -7.21 13.48 10.54
C GLU A 507 -5.93 13.99 9.87
N SER A 508 -4.75 13.56 10.35
CA SER A 508 -3.47 13.88 9.72
C SER A 508 -3.13 12.97 8.52
N GLU A 509 -4.01 12.03 8.19
CA GLU A 509 -3.78 11.00 7.15
C GLU A 509 -2.46 10.23 7.38
N ALA A 510 -2.06 10.06 8.64
CA ALA A 510 -0.83 9.38 9.05
C ALA A 510 -1.07 7.93 9.45
N ASN A 511 -0.10 7.07 9.19
CA ASN A 511 -0.10 5.70 9.72
C ASN A 511 -0.04 5.73 11.25
N PHE A 512 -0.75 4.80 11.92
CA PHE A 512 -0.83 4.74 13.37
C PHE A 512 -0.25 3.44 13.90
N VAL A 513 0.83 3.54 14.67
CA VAL A 513 1.47 2.39 15.33
C VAL A 513 1.17 2.46 16.81
N SER A 514 0.27 1.58 17.28
CA SER A 514 -0.08 1.49 18.70
C SER A 514 0.81 0.49 19.43
N VAL A 515 1.37 0.91 20.55
CA VAL A 515 2.26 0.11 21.40
C VAL A 515 1.77 0.16 22.83
N ARG A 516 1.39 -0.98 23.37
CA ARG A 516 0.99 -1.08 24.77
C ARG A 516 2.19 -1.45 25.65
N GLY A 517 2.38 -0.72 26.73
CA GLY A 517 3.51 -0.91 27.62
C GLY A 517 3.75 -2.37 28.07
N PRO A 518 2.74 -3.06 28.62
CA PRO A 518 2.88 -4.44 29.08
C PRO A 518 3.25 -5.45 27.98
N GLU A 519 2.84 -5.21 26.73
CA GLU A 519 3.14 -6.09 25.60
C GLU A 519 4.62 -6.09 25.21
N LEU A 520 5.31 -4.98 25.41
CA LEU A 520 6.76 -4.87 25.18
C LEU A 520 7.58 -5.59 26.25
N LEU A 521 7.08 -5.61 27.49
CA LEU A 521 7.80 -6.22 28.62
C LEU A 521 7.56 -7.73 28.74
N SER A 522 6.48 -8.26 28.17
CA SER A 522 6.10 -9.68 28.27
C SER A 522 6.93 -10.62 27.38
N LYS A 523 7.69 -10.10 26.41
CA LYS A 523 8.59 -10.87 25.55
C LYS A 523 9.99 -10.97 26.21
N TRP A 524 10.64 -12.11 26.04
CA TRP A 524 11.89 -12.55 26.66
C TRP A 524 12.99 -11.47 26.78
N VAL A 525 13.84 -11.58 27.80
CA VAL A 525 14.98 -10.69 28.09
C VAL A 525 15.87 -10.53 26.85
N GLY A 526 16.03 -9.27 26.36
CA GLY A 526 16.78 -8.92 25.14
C GLY A 526 15.94 -8.68 23.89
N GLU A 527 14.68 -9.13 23.84
CA GLU A 527 13.78 -8.86 22.71
C GLU A 527 13.09 -7.49 22.82
N SER A 528 12.92 -6.96 24.01
CA SER A 528 12.25 -5.67 24.25
C SER A 528 13.00 -4.48 23.61
N GLU A 529 14.35 -4.44 23.71
CA GLU A 529 15.17 -3.42 23.05
C GLU A 529 15.11 -3.54 21.52
N ARG A 530 15.12 -4.78 21.02
CA ARG A 530 14.96 -5.08 19.59
C ARG A 530 13.58 -4.67 19.09
N GLY A 531 12.53 -4.89 19.91
CA GLY A 531 11.16 -4.47 19.63
C GLY A 531 11.03 -2.96 19.44
N ILE A 532 11.62 -2.16 20.34
CA ILE A 532 11.62 -0.69 20.19
C ILE A 532 12.31 -0.26 18.91
N ARG A 533 13.52 -0.77 18.61
CA ARG A 533 14.22 -0.48 17.36
C ARG A 533 13.39 -0.85 16.13
N GLU A 534 12.70 -1.97 16.17
CA GLU A 534 11.85 -2.43 15.07
C GLU A 534 10.63 -1.51 14.87
N ILE A 535 9.98 -1.05 15.96
CA ILE A 535 8.87 -0.10 15.93
C ILE A 535 9.30 1.22 15.26
N PHE A 536 10.42 1.83 15.73
CA PHE A 536 10.90 3.08 15.16
C PHE A 536 11.40 2.93 13.71
N LYS A 537 12.05 1.81 13.38
CA LYS A 537 12.44 1.49 12.00
C LYS A 537 11.22 1.43 11.08
N ARG A 538 10.14 0.80 11.53
CA ARG A 538 8.88 0.70 10.75
C ARG A 538 8.15 2.02 10.68
N ALA A 539 8.11 2.80 11.76
CA ALA A 539 7.55 4.14 11.73
C ALA A 539 8.23 5.01 10.66
N ARG A 540 9.57 4.88 10.54
CA ARG A 540 10.34 5.53 9.47
C ARG A 540 9.94 5.07 8.07
N GLN A 541 9.74 3.77 7.89
CA GLN A 541 9.38 3.18 6.59
C GLN A 541 7.94 3.49 6.17
N SER A 542 7.07 3.77 7.15
CA SER A 542 5.66 4.10 6.94
C SER A 542 5.33 5.59 7.15
N SER A 543 6.32 6.48 7.07
CA SER A 543 6.11 7.93 7.16
C SER A 543 5.13 8.42 6.07
N PRO A 544 4.17 9.36 6.39
CA PRO A 544 3.93 9.96 7.69
C PRO A 544 3.31 8.99 8.69
N CYS A 545 3.82 9.01 9.95
CA CYS A 545 3.44 8.03 10.97
C CYS A 545 3.35 8.65 12.37
N VAL A 546 2.32 8.24 13.12
CA VAL A 546 2.16 8.53 14.55
C VAL A 546 2.44 7.26 15.34
N VAL A 547 3.49 7.25 16.14
CA VAL A 547 3.80 6.15 17.08
C VAL A 547 3.17 6.47 18.42
N PHE A 548 2.22 5.67 18.86
CA PHE A 548 1.50 5.87 20.11
C PHE A 548 1.90 4.85 21.16
N PHE A 549 2.47 5.33 22.28
CA PHE A 549 2.76 4.53 23.46
C PHE A 549 1.65 4.72 24.49
N ASP A 550 0.84 3.68 24.70
CA ASP A 550 -0.14 3.69 25.77
C ASP A 550 0.47 3.13 27.07
N GLU A 551 0.10 3.72 28.22
CA GLU A 551 0.64 3.37 29.53
C GLU A 551 2.19 3.41 29.57
N ILE A 552 2.78 4.52 29.08
CA ILE A 552 4.25 4.65 29.00
C ILE A 552 4.93 4.55 30.37
N ASP A 553 4.23 4.82 31.46
CA ASP A 553 4.67 4.64 32.82
C ASP A 553 5.04 3.18 33.16
N SER A 554 4.50 2.20 32.44
CA SER A 554 4.89 0.80 32.54
C SER A 554 6.23 0.48 31.87
N ILE A 555 6.57 1.20 30.77
CA ILE A 555 7.80 0.99 29.99
C ILE A 555 8.97 1.79 30.58
N ALA A 556 8.69 3.01 31.05
CA ALA A 556 9.70 3.98 31.45
C ALA A 556 9.45 4.54 32.89
N PRO A 557 9.45 3.69 33.92
CA PRO A 557 9.29 4.14 35.29
C PRO A 557 10.54 4.88 35.78
N ILE A 558 10.38 5.68 36.83
CA ILE A 558 11.49 6.35 37.54
C ILE A 558 12.53 5.31 38.01
N ARG A 559 13.79 5.61 37.79
CA ARG A 559 14.92 4.74 38.14
C ARG A 559 14.95 4.43 39.63
N GLY A 560 15.09 3.15 39.96
CA GLY A 560 15.24 2.70 41.37
C GLY A 560 13.95 2.27 42.08
N ALA A 561 12.81 2.18 41.41
CA ALA A 561 11.51 1.88 42.04
C ALA A 561 11.10 0.38 42.04
N GLY A 562 11.96 -0.60 41.67
CA GLY A 562 11.55 -2.01 41.69
C GLY A 562 12.66 -3.05 41.40
N ALA A 563 12.35 -4.33 41.65
CA ALA A 563 13.28 -5.46 41.51
C ALA A 563 13.63 -5.90 40.08
N GLU A 564 12.94 -5.37 39.04
CA GLU A 564 13.16 -5.71 37.60
C GLU A 564 14.01 -4.65 36.86
N THR A 565 14.89 -3.97 37.57
CA THR A 565 15.56 -2.72 37.17
C THR A 565 16.45 -2.80 35.93
N GLN A 566 17.06 -3.92 35.59
CA GLN A 566 18.01 -3.99 34.47
C GLN A 566 17.34 -4.03 33.12
N VAL A 567 16.19 -4.68 32.95
CA VAL A 567 15.50 -4.80 31.66
C VAL A 567 14.83 -3.48 31.30
N THR A 568 14.12 -2.88 32.27
CA THR A 568 13.44 -1.59 32.07
C THR A 568 14.42 -0.45 31.81
N GLU A 569 15.58 -0.41 32.51
CA GLU A 569 16.62 0.60 32.23
C GLU A 569 17.19 0.53 30.83
N ARG A 570 17.37 -0.67 30.26
CA ARG A 570 17.82 -0.87 28.88
C ARG A 570 16.76 -0.43 27.87
N VAL A 571 15.50 -0.78 28.12
CA VAL A 571 14.35 -0.37 27.31
C VAL A 571 14.23 1.16 27.28
N VAL A 572 14.33 1.82 28.44
CA VAL A 572 14.34 3.29 28.54
C VAL A 572 15.53 3.88 27.79
N SER A 573 16.74 3.33 27.96
CA SER A 573 17.93 3.80 27.25
C SER A 573 17.80 3.66 25.73
N GLN A 574 17.20 2.57 25.24
CA GLN A 574 16.94 2.39 23.82
C GLN A 574 15.88 3.38 23.32
N LEU A 575 14.79 3.59 24.08
CA LEU A 575 13.76 4.56 23.72
C LEU A 575 14.34 5.99 23.63
N LEU A 576 15.20 6.37 24.60
CA LEU A 576 15.90 7.65 24.58
C LEU A 576 16.79 7.79 23.32
N THR A 577 17.52 6.73 22.96
CA THR A 577 18.37 6.71 21.78
C THR A 577 17.57 6.88 20.49
N GLU A 578 16.42 6.21 20.37
CA GLU A 578 15.55 6.33 19.20
C GLU A 578 14.89 7.72 19.12
N LEU A 579 14.47 8.31 20.26
CA LEU A 579 13.93 9.67 20.31
C LEU A 579 14.98 10.72 19.94
N ASP A 580 16.20 10.59 20.46
CA ASP A 580 17.32 11.50 20.13
C ASP A 580 17.71 11.39 18.63
N GLY A 581 17.59 10.18 18.05
CA GLY A 581 17.81 9.93 16.63
C GLY A 581 16.70 10.45 15.71
N MET A 582 15.59 10.96 16.25
CA MET A 582 14.47 11.50 15.45
C MET A 582 14.76 12.89 14.84
N GLN A 583 15.82 13.60 15.25
CA GLN A 583 16.13 14.93 14.73
C GLN A 583 16.34 14.99 13.19
N GLU A 584 16.60 13.86 12.56
CA GLU A 584 16.75 13.71 11.10
C GLU A 584 15.50 13.17 10.41
N MET A 585 14.38 12.94 11.16
CA MET A 585 13.21 12.26 10.64
C MET A 585 12.06 13.22 10.32
N HIS A 586 11.80 13.42 9.05
CA HIS A 586 10.62 14.13 8.59
C HIS A 586 9.39 13.20 8.61
N GLY A 587 8.29 13.65 9.26
CA GLY A 587 6.98 12.98 9.19
C GLY A 587 6.73 11.84 10.19
N VAL A 588 7.54 11.68 11.24
CA VAL A 588 7.26 10.75 12.35
C VAL A 588 7.11 11.52 13.65
N VAL A 589 6.00 11.30 14.37
CA VAL A 589 5.73 11.90 15.69
C VAL A 589 5.45 10.79 16.69
N VAL A 590 5.98 10.97 17.90
CA VAL A 590 5.70 10.08 19.04
C VAL A 590 4.65 10.71 19.94
N LEU A 591 3.52 10.02 20.13
CA LEU A 591 2.53 10.33 21.15
C LEU A 591 2.67 9.32 22.29
N ALA A 592 2.68 9.78 23.51
CA ALA A 592 2.64 8.92 24.69
C ALA A 592 1.47 9.27 25.58
N ALA A 593 0.84 8.27 26.18
CA ALA A 593 -0.23 8.46 27.16
C ALA A 593 0.15 7.84 28.49
N THR A 594 -0.18 8.55 29.58
CA THR A 594 -0.02 8.06 30.95
C THR A 594 -1.16 8.50 31.85
N ASN A 595 -1.48 7.66 32.83
CA ASN A 595 -2.36 8.02 33.94
C ASN A 595 -1.57 8.57 35.16
N ARG A 596 -0.22 8.42 35.15
CA ARG A 596 0.67 8.72 36.26
C ARG A 596 1.95 9.41 35.80
N ALA A 597 1.82 10.70 35.43
CA ALA A 597 2.96 11.51 34.97
C ALA A 597 4.09 11.61 36.03
N ASP A 598 3.77 11.46 37.31
CA ASP A 598 4.69 11.41 38.43
C ASP A 598 5.64 10.20 38.43
N MET A 599 5.33 9.15 37.67
CA MET A 599 6.09 7.90 37.63
C MET A 599 7.03 7.78 36.41
N ILE A 600 7.03 8.74 35.50
CA ILE A 600 7.83 8.71 34.27
C ILE A 600 9.28 9.16 34.55
N ASP A 601 10.28 8.50 33.93
CA ASP A 601 11.69 8.93 34.00
C ASP A 601 11.84 10.38 33.49
N PRO A 602 12.36 11.30 34.34
CA PRO A 602 12.56 12.70 33.96
C PRO A 602 13.43 12.91 32.72
N ALA A 603 14.25 11.94 32.38
CA ALA A 603 15.07 12.00 31.16
C ALA A 603 14.23 12.06 29.86
N LEU A 604 13.04 11.48 29.84
CA LEU A 604 12.11 11.55 28.71
C LEU A 604 11.46 12.93 28.54
N LEU A 605 11.34 13.70 29.62
CA LEU A 605 10.67 15.01 29.63
C LEU A 605 11.61 16.15 29.26
N ARG A 606 12.85 15.85 28.82
CA ARG A 606 13.80 16.87 28.37
C ARG A 606 13.49 17.34 26.94
N PRO A 607 13.79 18.62 26.62
CA PRO A 607 13.67 19.12 25.25
C PRO A 607 14.41 18.24 24.24
N GLY A 608 13.80 18.04 23.06
CA GLY A 608 14.29 17.13 22.03
C GLY A 608 13.72 15.70 22.12
N ARG A 609 12.83 15.42 23.10
CA ARG A 609 12.17 14.12 23.33
C ARG A 609 10.67 14.31 23.41
N PHE A 610 10.10 14.39 24.64
CA PHE A 610 8.72 14.84 24.79
C PHE A 610 8.70 16.36 24.98
N ASP A 611 8.69 17.08 23.87
CA ASP A 611 8.79 18.54 23.83
C ASP A 611 7.53 19.23 24.36
N LYS A 612 6.39 18.55 24.23
CA LYS A 612 5.09 19.10 24.64
C LYS A 612 4.39 18.14 25.61
N ILE A 613 3.89 18.70 26.69
CA ILE A 613 3.14 17.95 27.71
C ILE A 613 1.75 18.55 27.78
N ILE A 614 0.73 17.75 27.49
CA ILE A 614 -0.67 18.19 27.43
C ILE A 614 -1.45 17.47 28.53
N GLN A 615 -2.08 18.25 29.41
CA GLN A 615 -2.96 17.73 30.44
C GLN A 615 -4.37 17.57 29.90
N ILE A 616 -4.93 16.38 30.08
CA ILE A 616 -6.33 16.08 29.71
C ILE A 616 -7.16 16.09 30.99
N PRO A 617 -7.98 17.13 31.22
CA PRO A 617 -8.82 17.24 32.39
C PRO A 617 -10.02 16.27 32.34
N LEU A 618 -10.72 16.13 33.43
CA LEU A 618 -12.06 15.53 33.41
C LEU A 618 -13.01 16.41 32.63
N PRO A 619 -13.98 15.81 31.89
CA PRO A 619 -14.90 16.57 31.07
C PRO A 619 -15.78 17.50 31.91
N ASP A 620 -15.92 18.75 31.46
CA ASP A 620 -16.86 19.72 32.01
C ASP A 620 -18.30 19.40 31.62
N LYS A 621 -19.27 20.17 32.09
CA LYS A 621 -20.69 19.90 31.84
C LYS A 621 -21.03 19.85 30.35
N GLU A 622 -20.47 20.77 29.57
CA GLU A 622 -20.72 20.83 28.11
C GLU A 622 -20.09 19.66 27.38
N SER A 623 -18.86 19.29 27.75
CA SER A 623 -18.19 18.11 27.22
C SER A 623 -18.94 16.82 27.57
N ARG A 624 -19.42 16.66 28.83
CA ARG A 624 -20.22 15.49 29.20
C ARG A 624 -21.51 15.38 28.40
N LYS A 625 -22.15 16.54 28.13
CA LYS A 625 -23.32 16.58 27.27
C LYS A 625 -22.99 16.12 25.84
N LYS A 626 -21.91 16.64 25.23
CA LYS A 626 -21.44 16.23 23.90
C LYS A 626 -21.10 14.74 23.86
N ILE A 627 -20.43 14.20 24.91
CA ILE A 627 -20.12 12.77 25.02
C ILE A 627 -21.39 11.91 25.08
N LEU A 628 -22.41 12.34 25.83
CA LEU A 628 -23.69 11.64 25.89
C LEU A 628 -24.41 11.68 24.53
N GLU A 629 -24.42 12.81 23.85
CA GLU A 629 -25.04 12.98 22.53
C GLU A 629 -24.39 12.06 21.49
N ILE A 630 -23.06 12.01 21.43
CA ILE A 630 -22.29 11.15 20.52
C ILE A 630 -22.62 9.67 20.80
N ASN A 631 -22.55 9.23 22.06
CA ASN A 631 -22.80 7.82 22.40
C ASN A 631 -24.28 7.43 22.33
N ALA A 632 -25.20 8.40 22.25
CA ALA A 632 -26.64 8.16 22.09
C ALA A 632 -27.11 8.28 20.65
N ASP A 633 -26.27 8.69 19.70
CA ASP A 633 -26.69 8.98 18.31
C ASP A 633 -27.27 7.74 17.60
N GLU A 634 -26.71 6.57 17.85
CA GLU A 634 -27.19 5.28 17.32
C GLU A 634 -28.29 4.64 18.17
N ILE A 635 -28.62 5.22 19.33
CA ILE A 635 -29.58 4.65 20.28
C ILE A 635 -30.98 5.23 20.03
N PRO A 636 -32.05 4.41 19.86
CA PRO A 636 -33.41 4.90 19.76
C PRO A 636 -33.88 5.42 21.11
N PHE A 637 -33.94 6.75 21.29
CA PHE A 637 -34.44 7.38 22.48
C PHE A 637 -35.64 8.31 22.22
N GLU A 638 -36.41 8.67 23.29
CA GLU A 638 -37.58 9.53 23.18
C GLU A 638 -37.13 11.00 22.99
N LYS A 639 -37.44 11.55 21.79
CA LYS A 639 -37.04 12.91 21.36
C LYS A 639 -38.14 13.97 21.55
N ASP A 640 -39.38 13.59 21.89
CA ASP A 640 -40.46 14.55 22.04
C ASP A 640 -40.40 15.28 23.38
N PRO A 641 -40.17 16.62 23.39
CA PRO A 641 -40.05 17.40 24.62
C PRO A 641 -41.32 17.39 25.50
N ASN A 642 -42.48 17.05 24.93
CA ASN A 642 -43.75 16.99 25.65
C ASN A 642 -44.00 15.60 26.26
N SER A 643 -43.19 14.60 25.95
CA SER A 643 -43.32 13.26 26.53
C SER A 643 -42.78 13.24 27.96
N PRO A 644 -43.42 12.55 28.90
CA PRO A 644 -42.89 12.34 30.25
C PRO A 644 -41.58 11.57 30.26
N ASP A 645 -41.30 10.84 29.18
CA ASP A 645 -40.11 9.99 28.99
C ASP A 645 -39.01 10.68 28.17
N TYR A 646 -39.14 11.97 27.89
CA TYR A 646 -38.15 12.77 27.15
C TYR A 646 -36.76 12.75 27.78
N VAL A 647 -35.75 12.44 27.00
CA VAL A 647 -34.36 12.39 27.44
C VAL A 647 -33.73 13.78 27.35
N ASN A 648 -33.47 14.37 28.52
CA ASN A 648 -32.81 15.67 28.63
C ASN A 648 -31.34 15.53 28.97
N PHE A 649 -30.47 15.64 27.96
CA PHE A 649 -29.01 15.53 28.12
C PHE A 649 -28.39 16.59 29.02
N ASN A 650 -29.01 17.76 29.17
CA ASN A 650 -28.53 18.79 30.10
C ASN A 650 -28.67 18.35 31.57
N LYS A 651 -29.81 17.74 31.92
CA LYS A 651 -30.01 17.17 33.26
C LYS A 651 -29.09 15.97 33.54
N LEU A 652 -28.89 15.13 32.54
CA LEU A 652 -27.96 14.01 32.66
C LEU A 652 -26.52 14.49 32.84
N ALA A 653 -26.09 15.51 32.12
CA ALA A 653 -24.77 16.12 32.28
C ALA A 653 -24.58 16.77 33.67
N GLU A 654 -25.62 17.33 34.30
CA GLU A 654 -25.59 17.82 35.69
C GLU A 654 -25.46 16.65 36.68
N ALA A 655 -26.22 15.56 36.47
CA ALA A 655 -26.20 14.42 37.37
C ALA A 655 -24.91 13.60 37.32
N THR A 656 -24.07 13.77 36.27
CA THR A 656 -22.82 13.05 36.06
C THR A 656 -21.58 13.86 36.41
N ASP A 657 -21.67 14.79 37.34
CA ASP A 657 -20.51 15.57 37.78
C ASP A 657 -19.37 14.71 38.34
N GLY A 658 -18.11 15.01 37.94
CA GLY A 658 -16.93 14.25 38.29
C GLY A 658 -16.78 12.88 37.63
N PHE A 659 -17.59 12.55 36.60
CA PHE A 659 -17.44 11.33 35.83
C PHE A 659 -16.40 11.54 34.69
N SER A 660 -15.65 10.48 34.41
CA SER A 660 -14.75 10.45 33.25
C SER A 660 -15.54 10.22 31.93
N GLY A 661 -14.93 10.45 30.78
CA GLY A 661 -15.55 10.17 29.48
C GLY A 661 -15.98 8.71 29.33
N ALA A 662 -15.19 7.78 29.84
CA ALA A 662 -15.51 6.34 29.83
C ALA A 662 -16.70 6.00 30.74
N ASP A 663 -16.82 6.67 31.91
CA ASP A 663 -17.96 6.49 32.80
C ASP A 663 -19.25 6.99 32.12
N VAL A 664 -19.17 8.13 31.42
CA VAL A 664 -20.30 8.71 30.69
C VAL A 664 -20.73 7.82 29.52
N ALA A 665 -19.79 7.26 28.76
CA ALA A 665 -20.07 6.30 27.70
C ALA A 665 -20.73 4.99 28.26
N ALA A 666 -20.26 4.52 29.42
CA ALA A 666 -20.83 3.36 30.10
C ALA A 666 -22.29 3.56 30.52
N ILE A 667 -22.70 4.80 30.83
CA ILE A 667 -24.10 5.12 31.16
C ILE A 667 -25.02 4.83 29.95
N ALA A 668 -24.65 5.27 28.76
CA ALA A 668 -25.42 5.03 27.55
C ALA A 668 -25.61 3.53 27.30
N ASN A 669 -24.52 2.75 27.35
CA ASN A 669 -24.57 1.29 27.19
C ASN A 669 -25.38 0.58 28.30
N THR A 670 -25.28 1.06 29.54
CA THR A 670 -26.06 0.49 30.65
C THR A 670 -27.54 0.79 30.54
N ALA A 671 -27.92 1.99 30.07
CA ALA A 671 -29.31 2.34 29.81
C ALA A 671 -29.94 1.45 28.73
N VAL A 672 -29.20 1.16 27.64
CA VAL A 672 -29.64 0.20 26.61
C VAL A 672 -29.79 -1.20 27.21
N SER A 673 -28.85 -1.64 28.07
CA SER A 673 -28.94 -2.94 28.72
C SER A 673 -30.21 -3.09 29.58
N PHE A 674 -30.65 -2.03 30.27
CA PHE A 674 -31.93 -2.05 31.02
C PHE A 674 -33.16 -2.21 30.12
N VAL A 675 -33.17 -1.53 28.97
CA VAL A 675 -34.24 -1.70 27.99
C VAL A 675 -34.26 -3.13 27.44
N ILE A 676 -33.12 -3.70 27.15
CA ILE A 676 -32.99 -5.10 26.67
C ILE A 676 -33.55 -6.05 27.76
N HIS A 677 -33.17 -5.86 29.05
CA HIS A 677 -33.69 -6.69 30.15
C HIS A 677 -35.22 -6.55 30.31
N GLU A 678 -35.76 -5.35 30.29
CA GLU A 678 -37.21 -5.14 30.36
C GLU A 678 -37.94 -5.81 29.19
N HIS A 679 -37.38 -5.78 28.01
CA HIS A 679 -37.95 -6.47 26.84
C HIS A 679 -37.88 -8.00 26.97
N LEU A 680 -36.76 -8.53 27.42
CA LEU A 680 -36.57 -9.98 27.61
C LEU A 680 -37.50 -10.53 28.72
N ASP A 681 -37.66 -9.78 29.81
CA ASP A 681 -38.53 -10.13 30.92
C ASP A 681 -40.04 -10.15 30.49
N LYS A 682 -40.44 -9.19 29.65
CA LYS A 682 -41.82 -9.13 29.09
C LYS A 682 -42.17 -10.35 28.23
N TYR A 683 -41.19 -10.95 27.57
CA TYR A 683 -41.41 -12.11 26.69
C TYR A 683 -41.02 -13.45 27.30
N SER A 684 -40.77 -13.48 28.65
CA SER A 684 -40.55 -14.73 29.43
C SER A 684 -39.45 -15.65 28.84
N MET A 685 -38.31 -15.09 28.49
CA MET A 685 -37.17 -15.85 27.97
C MET A 685 -36.38 -16.65 29.04
N ALA A 686 -36.95 -16.81 30.23
CA ALA A 686 -36.38 -17.63 31.31
C ALA A 686 -36.25 -19.13 30.98
N GLY A 687 -36.78 -19.59 29.82
CA GLY A 687 -36.71 -20.97 29.37
C GLY A 687 -35.59 -21.33 28.36
N ILE A 688 -34.85 -20.33 27.85
CA ILE A 688 -33.96 -20.58 26.70
C ILE A 688 -32.56 -21.11 27.09
N HIS A 689 -32.14 -21.01 28.36
CA HIS A 689 -30.81 -21.46 28.83
C HIS A 689 -30.72 -22.94 29.25
N ALA A 690 -31.72 -23.77 29.03
CA ALA A 690 -31.66 -25.19 29.36
C ALA A 690 -31.69 -26.08 28.09
N LYS A 691 -30.50 -26.68 27.84
CA LYS A 691 -30.26 -27.86 27.00
C LYS A 691 -29.95 -27.63 25.51
N LYS A 692 -28.67 -27.67 25.29
CA LYS A 692 -28.04 -27.91 23.99
C LYS A 692 -27.46 -29.33 23.97
N ASP A 693 -28.25 -30.39 24.00
CA ASP A 693 -27.81 -31.77 23.74
C ASP A 693 -28.98 -32.74 23.83
N SER A 694 -29.72 -32.94 22.73
CA SER A 694 -30.44 -34.19 22.40
C SER A 694 -31.25 -34.05 21.08
N THR A 695 -31.24 -35.10 20.30
CA THR A 695 -31.79 -35.21 18.95
C THR A 695 -33.08 -36.02 18.97
N THR A 696 -34.28 -35.36 18.94
CA THR A 696 -35.57 -36.03 18.67
C THR A 696 -36.57 -35.09 17.96
N GLU A 697 -37.51 -35.67 17.22
CA GLU A 697 -38.49 -34.92 16.37
C GLU A 697 -39.39 -33.91 17.13
N GLU A 698 -39.59 -34.09 18.43
CA GLU A 698 -40.32 -33.14 19.29
C GLU A 698 -39.52 -31.80 19.45
N GLU A 699 -38.24 -31.83 19.27
CA GLU A 699 -37.36 -30.65 19.36
C GLU A 699 -37.42 -29.74 18.14
N LYS A 700 -37.69 -30.28 16.94
CA LYS A 700 -37.90 -29.46 15.72
C LYS A 700 -39.17 -28.57 15.84
N VAL A 701 -40.20 -29.06 16.52
CA VAL A 701 -41.40 -28.30 16.79
C VAL A 701 -41.16 -27.23 17.86
N THR A 702 -40.27 -27.52 18.81
CA THR A 702 -39.86 -26.58 19.88
C THR A 702 -38.97 -25.49 19.34
N ILE A 703 -38.00 -25.82 18.46
CA ILE A 703 -37.12 -24.87 17.76
C ILE A 703 -37.94 -23.94 16.86
N ALA A 704 -38.87 -24.46 16.10
CA ALA A 704 -39.76 -23.64 15.24
C ALA A 704 -40.71 -22.72 16.02
N LYS A 705 -41.03 -23.05 17.29
CA LYS A 705 -41.73 -22.15 18.18
C LYS A 705 -40.81 -21.09 18.78
N GLN A 706 -39.57 -21.45 19.12
CA GLN A 706 -38.54 -20.54 19.60
C GLN A 706 -38.16 -19.52 18.53
N ASP A 707 -37.95 -19.94 17.27
CA ASP A 707 -37.68 -19.03 16.16
C ASP A 707 -38.82 -18.03 15.91
N LYS A 708 -40.07 -18.47 16.09
CA LYS A 708 -41.24 -17.55 16.01
C LYS A 708 -41.32 -16.58 17.19
N GLU A 709 -40.87 -16.97 18.37
CA GLU A 709 -40.78 -16.08 19.53
C GLU A 709 -39.61 -15.11 19.41
N ILE A 710 -38.46 -15.55 18.95
CA ILE A 710 -37.32 -14.70 18.64
C ILE A 710 -37.70 -13.65 17.59
N ALA A 711 -38.36 -14.07 16.50
CA ALA A 711 -38.84 -13.15 15.45
C ALA A 711 -39.90 -12.15 15.95
N LYS A 712 -40.66 -12.50 17.00
CA LYS A 712 -41.59 -11.54 17.66
C LYS A 712 -40.85 -10.55 18.54
N VAL A 713 -39.80 -10.99 19.27
CA VAL A 713 -38.96 -10.14 20.08
C VAL A 713 -38.20 -9.17 19.18
N GLU A 714 -37.61 -9.64 18.06
CA GLU A 714 -36.93 -8.79 17.07
C GLU A 714 -37.86 -7.73 16.47
N LYS A 715 -39.09 -8.10 16.09
CA LYS A 715 -40.09 -7.14 15.60
C LYS A 715 -40.58 -6.15 16.65
N SER A 716 -40.54 -6.51 17.94
CA SER A 716 -40.91 -5.59 19.02
C SER A 716 -39.76 -4.68 19.42
N ALA A 717 -38.50 -5.05 19.12
CA ALA A 717 -37.33 -4.25 19.33
C ALA A 717 -37.34 -2.96 18.48
N ASP A 718 -37.98 -2.99 17.31
CA ASP A 718 -38.14 -1.80 16.45
C ASP A 718 -38.91 -0.64 17.13
N ASN A 719 -39.70 -0.94 18.15
CA ASN A 719 -40.47 0.03 18.94
C ASN A 719 -39.85 0.33 20.32
N ALA A 720 -38.72 -0.29 20.67
CA ALA A 720 -38.07 -0.07 21.96
C ALA A 720 -37.36 1.26 21.96
N LYS A 721 -37.71 2.14 22.92
CA LYS A 721 -37.03 3.43 23.11
C LYS A 721 -36.45 3.53 24.49
N VAL A 722 -35.25 4.08 24.57
CA VAL A 722 -34.58 4.41 25.84
C VAL A 722 -35.23 5.67 26.41
N THR A 723 -35.64 5.62 27.69
CA THR A 723 -36.29 6.74 28.38
C THR A 723 -35.38 7.38 29.40
N MET A 724 -35.74 8.55 29.90
CA MET A 724 -35.00 9.27 30.94
C MET A 724 -34.75 8.42 32.19
N ARG A 725 -35.73 7.59 32.60
CA ARG A 725 -35.64 6.68 33.74
C ARG A 725 -34.48 5.67 33.58
N HIS A 726 -34.34 5.09 32.41
CA HIS A 726 -33.26 4.14 32.15
C HIS A 726 -31.88 4.79 32.29
N PHE A 727 -31.72 6.04 31.84
CA PHE A 727 -30.47 6.79 32.05
C PHE A 727 -30.26 7.12 33.53
N GLU A 728 -31.29 7.51 34.29
CA GLU A 728 -31.14 7.79 35.74
C GLU A 728 -30.72 6.54 36.52
N ASP A 729 -31.30 5.39 36.21
CA ASP A 729 -30.97 4.11 36.84
C ASP A 729 -29.58 3.64 36.43
N ALA A 730 -29.17 3.89 35.15
CA ALA A 730 -27.80 3.64 34.69
C ALA A 730 -26.78 4.50 35.46
N ILE A 731 -27.06 5.79 35.67
CA ILE A 731 -26.18 6.67 36.46
C ILE A 731 -25.99 6.14 37.87
N LYS A 732 -27.06 5.69 38.56
CA LYS A 732 -26.98 5.09 39.89
C LYS A 732 -26.07 3.87 39.89
N LYS A 733 -26.27 2.95 38.95
CA LYS A 733 -25.48 1.71 38.84
C LYS A 733 -23.99 1.99 38.58
N VAL A 734 -23.69 2.92 37.64
CA VAL A 734 -22.30 3.29 37.31
C VAL A 734 -21.65 3.99 38.51
N ARG A 735 -22.39 4.82 39.28
CA ARG A 735 -21.91 5.47 40.51
C ARG A 735 -21.57 4.44 41.59
N GLU A 736 -22.44 3.48 41.85
CA GLU A 736 -22.21 2.38 42.81
C GLU A 736 -20.97 1.57 42.42
N GLN A 737 -20.78 1.25 41.15
CA GLN A 737 -19.59 0.55 40.65
C GLN A 737 -18.31 1.36 40.85
N LYS A 738 -18.37 2.69 40.69
CA LYS A 738 -17.24 3.60 40.90
C LYS A 738 -16.86 3.65 42.38
N ASP A 739 -17.84 3.75 43.28
CA ASP A 739 -17.64 3.81 44.71
C ASP A 739 -17.05 2.49 45.26
N LEU A 740 -17.50 1.33 44.75
CA LEU A 740 -16.92 0.02 45.05
C LEU A 740 -15.44 -0.08 44.64
N LYS A 741 -15.07 0.44 43.43
CA LYS A 741 -13.68 0.47 42.98
C LYS A 741 -12.80 1.39 43.83
N ILE A 742 -13.32 2.50 44.35
CA ILE A 742 -12.61 3.41 45.24
C ILE A 742 -12.44 2.75 46.60
N GLY A 743 -13.46 2.10 47.16
CA GLY A 743 -13.41 1.36 48.41
C GLY A 743 -12.35 0.26 48.42
N GLN A 744 -12.27 -0.56 47.38
CA GLN A 744 -11.23 -1.59 47.25
C GLN A 744 -9.82 -1.01 47.14
N LYS A 745 -9.61 0.15 46.50
CA LYS A 745 -8.30 0.81 46.45
C LYS A 745 -7.86 1.31 47.87
N VAL A 746 -8.78 1.79 48.65
CA VAL A 746 -8.50 2.26 50.03
C VAL A 746 -8.14 1.08 50.93
N GLU A 747 -8.86 -0.05 50.85
CA GLU A 747 -8.52 -1.26 51.63
C GLU A 747 -7.15 -1.83 51.23
N LEU A 748 -6.82 -1.93 49.94
CA LEU A 748 -5.52 -2.40 49.47
C LEU A 748 -4.35 -1.46 49.85
N SER A 749 -4.60 -0.15 49.99
CA SER A 749 -3.59 0.81 50.45
C SER A 749 -3.37 0.80 51.98
N ALA A 750 -4.34 0.33 52.75
CA ALA A 750 -4.23 0.14 54.19
C ALA A 750 -3.46 -1.13 54.59
N PHE A 751 -3.27 -2.07 53.65
CA PHE A 751 -2.49 -3.32 53.79
C PHE A 751 -1.06 -3.23 53.24
N ARG A 752 -0.62 -2.09 52.77
CA ARG A 752 0.77 -1.77 52.41
C ARG A 752 1.36 -0.81 53.40
#